data_653f874442d2b92a3111d00e42c32aad
#
_entry.id   653f874442d2b92a3111d00e42c32aad
#
_cell.length_a   1.000
_cell.length_b   1.000
_cell.length_c   1.000
_cell.angle_alpha   90.00
_cell.angle_beta   90.00
_cell.angle_gamma   90.00
#
_symmetry.space_group_name_H-M   'P 1'
#
loop_
_entity.id
_entity.type
_entity.pdbx_description
1 polymer ?
#
loop_
_entity_poly.entity_id
_entity_poly.type
_entity_poly.pdbx_seq_one_letter_code
_entity_poly.pdbx_strand_id
1 'polypeptide(L)'
;MKSDSEFIKKYKNRMTAIMKQAHPEWKEKDIEKIVMREFTKNVKNPVVTLDNNYTGESRDTTLLSVFDWILDRKPLIAGNGTFYKNQHEALNPIAKMLNAWAANRKAYKKEMFKVGEEKGFESPEYMDLDRKQQNEKINMNSYYGGSGAPSSAFYSKWSGPATTLTAQSVISTAETFFESFLADSYIYLNLTELIEWIQVIRKEDMELDDFIQRKSEYELVERLLPKILNKEENDREILENFVSNLTVEEITKIYYKNNMIQFFKDHKKIRDILEDILYTVENLEYANKKDEDWLTKIPNEYRQDFLGKSAKQWNKFVDNQYFMDPNDPPKNIEHQLRALSDYLIKYCYAQYLSIDRIYRLRNFKRWVVTVIDTDSNFLSLDTLINYLFDDVVKGKSYGRDYEHNVFIVVNSITYVITDAIYKMLIFYGKSSNIPEEYRPVFNMKNEFFNSLLVIGNAKKRYISKQMLREGNLLNPPKSDIKGFDFKKATTSEYAEKVFMGIINDHILNSETIEVKEMQRELREFQKEIYNDIRKGEKKFLPNGSAKEAGAYKDPGTNQSYRAVLAWNILNPDNLIDFPSKVSLVKMNIFTEEDANPLKHTHPEIYNTIIDKIFNDTTGIFVIRTWDPGIEYVNAKKKEWWKDIPKKYQAKYKKLGAKAWNDFVDNGDYKEEDKKGKWVYKKRGLQVLAIPSNSRIPEWALPFVDYNTMINTIISPFKPVLEIFGVKFSEEGKTKNGVSRKTNGLTNIIKL
;
A
#
# COMPACT_ATOMS: atom_id res chain seq x y z
N MET A 1 14.74 10.82 -43.16
CA MET A 1 14.89 11.43 -41.82
C MET A 1 15.97 12.49 -41.94
N LYS A 2 15.73 13.72 -41.43
CA LYS A 2 16.74 14.78 -41.49
C LYS A 2 17.93 14.37 -40.63
N SER A 3 19.14 14.42 -41.17
CA SER A 3 20.41 14.07 -40.51
C SER A 3 20.79 14.97 -39.32
N ASP A 4 19.99 15.97 -39.04
CA ASP A 4 20.32 17.05 -38.12
C ASP A 4 19.66 16.92 -36.73
N SER A 5 18.89 15.84 -36.50
CA SER A 5 18.29 15.61 -35.18
C SER A 5 19.36 15.33 -34.10
N GLU A 6 19.35 16.09 -33.05
CA GLU A 6 20.26 15.93 -31.89
C GLU A 6 20.02 14.59 -31.17
N PHE A 7 18.75 14.14 -31.13
CA PHE A 7 18.39 12.85 -30.59
C PHE A 7 19.03 11.71 -31.42
N ILE A 8 18.96 11.78 -32.77
CA ILE A 8 19.57 10.79 -33.64
C ILE A 8 21.08 10.77 -33.44
N LYS A 9 21.74 11.94 -33.35
CA LYS A 9 23.19 12.03 -33.12
C LYS A 9 23.59 11.35 -31.78
N LYS A 10 22.87 11.64 -30.72
CA LYS A 10 23.11 11.01 -29.42
C LYS A 10 22.87 9.50 -29.43
N TYR A 11 21.79 9.05 -30.06
CA TYR A 11 21.51 7.64 -30.24
C TYR A 11 22.63 6.94 -31.02
N LYS A 12 22.98 7.47 -32.17
CA LYS A 12 24.05 6.93 -33.04
C LYS A 12 25.35 6.79 -32.25
N ASN A 13 25.83 7.88 -31.62
CA ASN A 13 27.08 7.87 -30.89
C ASN A 13 27.09 6.82 -29.76
N ARG A 14 25.97 6.72 -29.02
CA ARG A 14 25.81 5.75 -27.92
C ARG A 14 25.85 4.31 -28.42
N MET A 15 25.06 4.01 -29.45
CA MET A 15 24.98 2.65 -30.02
C MET A 15 26.26 2.25 -30.73
N THR A 16 26.94 3.17 -31.41
CA THR A 16 28.26 2.92 -32.03
C THR A 16 29.29 2.57 -30.95
N ALA A 17 29.31 3.28 -29.82
CA ALA A 17 30.22 2.97 -28.73
C ALA A 17 29.97 1.57 -28.14
N ILE A 18 28.68 1.19 -27.94
CA ILE A 18 28.29 -0.13 -27.47
C ILE A 18 28.76 -1.23 -28.44
N MET A 19 28.41 -1.07 -29.72
CA MET A 19 28.78 -2.03 -30.76
C MET A 19 30.28 -2.14 -30.97
N LYS A 20 31.03 -1.04 -30.88
CA LYS A 20 32.50 -1.04 -30.99
C LYS A 20 33.14 -1.83 -29.83
N GLN A 21 32.56 -1.78 -28.65
CA GLN A 21 33.04 -2.55 -27.52
C GLN A 21 32.69 -4.06 -27.67
N ALA A 22 31.52 -4.38 -28.20
CA ALA A 22 31.14 -5.79 -28.47
C ALA A 22 31.94 -6.39 -29.66
N HIS A 23 32.36 -5.55 -30.58
CA HIS A 23 33.07 -5.95 -31.82
C HIS A 23 34.30 -5.03 -32.05
N PRO A 24 35.36 -5.19 -31.25
CA PRO A 24 36.54 -4.32 -31.34
C PRO A 24 37.22 -4.34 -32.70
N GLU A 25 37.10 -5.46 -33.45
CA GLU A 25 37.66 -5.71 -34.78
C GLU A 25 36.92 -4.93 -35.88
N TRP A 26 35.67 -4.52 -35.65
CA TRP A 26 34.89 -3.83 -36.68
C TRP A 26 35.33 -2.37 -36.82
N LYS A 27 35.30 -1.87 -38.08
CA LYS A 27 35.59 -0.46 -38.34
C LYS A 27 34.41 0.41 -37.87
N GLU A 28 34.69 1.49 -37.18
CA GLU A 28 33.66 2.39 -36.59
C GLU A 28 32.65 2.87 -37.65
N LYS A 29 33.10 3.22 -38.86
CA LYS A 29 32.22 3.63 -39.97
C LYS A 29 31.22 2.54 -40.38
N ASP A 30 31.60 1.27 -40.30
CA ASP A 30 30.71 0.17 -40.64
C ASP A 30 29.70 -0.09 -39.52
N ILE A 31 30.14 0.02 -38.27
CA ILE A 31 29.25 0.02 -37.08
C ILE A 31 28.22 1.14 -37.20
N GLU A 32 28.65 2.36 -37.50
CA GLU A 32 27.73 3.50 -37.66
C GLU A 32 26.68 3.24 -38.76
N LYS A 33 27.06 2.64 -39.88
CA LYS A 33 26.11 2.26 -40.96
C LYS A 33 25.10 1.23 -40.47
N ILE A 34 25.54 0.21 -39.76
CA ILE A 34 24.68 -0.83 -39.20
C ILE A 34 23.71 -0.21 -38.19
N VAL A 35 24.19 0.58 -37.22
CA VAL A 35 23.38 1.26 -36.24
C VAL A 35 22.32 2.13 -36.88
N MET A 36 22.68 2.93 -37.89
CA MET A 36 21.73 3.80 -38.57
C MET A 36 20.75 3.04 -39.47
N ARG A 37 21.18 1.92 -40.08
CA ARG A 37 20.30 1.05 -40.85
C ARG A 37 19.21 0.44 -39.92
N GLU A 38 19.60 -0.14 -38.80
CA GLU A 38 18.67 -0.74 -37.84
C GLU A 38 17.75 0.31 -37.17
N PHE A 39 18.29 1.49 -36.86
CA PHE A 39 17.47 2.62 -36.40
C PHE A 39 16.39 2.97 -37.43
N THR A 40 16.77 3.17 -38.70
CA THR A 40 15.83 3.54 -39.76
C THR A 40 14.79 2.45 -40.05
N LYS A 41 15.18 1.17 -39.89
CA LYS A 41 14.28 0.03 -40.08
C LYS A 41 13.26 -0.09 -38.97
N ASN A 42 13.66 0.11 -37.70
CA ASN A 42 12.87 -0.23 -36.54
C ASN A 42 12.20 0.97 -35.87
N VAL A 43 12.76 2.17 -36.02
CA VAL A 43 12.20 3.39 -35.42
C VAL A 43 11.23 4.07 -36.37
N LYS A 44 9.96 4.05 -36.02
CA LYS A 44 8.93 4.83 -36.70
C LYS A 44 8.95 6.26 -36.17
N ASN A 45 8.83 7.23 -37.05
CA ASN A 45 8.68 8.65 -36.68
C ASN A 45 7.25 9.12 -37.00
N PRO A 46 6.26 8.71 -36.17
CA PRO A 46 4.86 9.07 -36.39
C PRO A 46 4.64 10.57 -36.24
N VAL A 47 3.62 11.06 -36.92
CA VAL A 47 3.05 12.36 -36.62
C VAL A 47 2.35 12.26 -35.27
N VAL A 48 2.59 13.24 -34.41
CA VAL A 48 1.96 13.40 -33.10
C VAL A 48 1.39 14.80 -32.98
N THR A 49 0.25 14.93 -32.33
CA THR A 49 -0.39 16.24 -32.08
C THR A 49 -0.01 16.69 -30.67
N LEU A 50 0.53 17.88 -30.55
CA LEU A 50 0.80 18.54 -29.29
C LEU A 50 -0.31 19.56 -29.01
N ASP A 51 -1.03 19.38 -27.94
CA ASP A 51 -2.05 20.31 -27.47
C ASP A 51 -1.45 21.30 -26.47
N ASN A 52 -1.62 22.58 -26.71
CA ASN A 52 -1.30 23.63 -25.74
C ASN A 52 -2.52 23.91 -24.88
N ASN A 53 -2.49 23.43 -23.63
CA ASN A 53 -3.61 23.57 -22.72
C ASN A 53 -3.88 25.00 -22.24
N TYR A 54 -2.93 25.91 -22.45
CA TYR A 54 -3.08 27.33 -22.08
C TYR A 54 -3.74 28.15 -23.20
N THR A 55 -3.30 27.93 -24.46
CA THR A 55 -3.87 28.67 -25.62
C THR A 55 -5.02 27.91 -26.28
N GLY A 56 -5.17 26.61 -26.02
CA GLY A 56 -6.14 25.75 -26.72
C GLY A 56 -5.73 25.36 -28.13
N GLU A 57 -4.53 25.73 -28.56
CA GLU A 57 -4.01 25.44 -29.91
C GLU A 57 -3.45 24.02 -29.98
N SER A 58 -3.70 23.33 -31.07
CA SER A 58 -3.11 22.03 -31.40
C SER A 58 -2.13 22.18 -32.55
N ARG A 59 -1.00 21.48 -32.47
CA ARG A 59 0.03 21.50 -33.49
C ARG A 59 0.51 20.09 -33.82
N ASP A 60 0.47 19.73 -35.09
CA ASP A 60 1.04 18.49 -35.59
C ASP A 60 2.56 18.61 -35.76
N THR A 61 3.27 17.61 -35.29
CA THR A 61 4.72 17.51 -35.41
C THR A 61 5.13 16.03 -35.49
N THR A 62 6.41 15.73 -35.54
CA THR A 62 6.88 14.35 -35.50
C THR A 62 7.45 13.99 -34.15
N LEU A 63 7.42 12.70 -33.79
CA LEU A 63 7.94 12.22 -32.50
C LEU A 63 9.42 12.60 -32.28
N LEU A 64 10.26 12.50 -33.31
CA LEU A 64 11.67 12.91 -33.23
C LEU A 64 11.83 14.42 -33.01
N SER A 65 10.97 15.25 -33.60
CA SER A 65 10.98 16.68 -33.34
C SER A 65 10.58 17.02 -31.92
N VAL A 66 9.70 16.21 -31.30
CA VAL A 66 9.37 16.35 -29.87
C VAL A 66 10.58 16.00 -28.99
N PHE A 67 11.31 14.94 -29.31
CA PHE A 67 12.54 14.59 -28.57
C PHE A 67 13.62 15.67 -28.70
N ASP A 68 13.84 16.23 -29.90
CA ASP A 68 14.77 17.34 -30.10
C ASP A 68 14.34 18.57 -29.29
N TRP A 69 13.05 18.89 -29.26
CA TRP A 69 12.49 19.98 -28.46
C TRP A 69 12.67 19.74 -26.94
N ILE A 70 12.49 18.49 -26.46
CA ILE A 70 12.75 18.12 -25.07
C ILE A 70 14.23 18.33 -24.71
N LEU A 71 15.13 17.92 -25.57
CA LEU A 71 16.59 18.06 -25.36
C LEU A 71 17.02 19.54 -25.34
N ASP A 72 16.40 20.38 -26.17
CA ASP A 72 16.68 21.81 -26.27
C ASP A 72 16.08 22.60 -25.09
N ARG A 73 14.77 22.44 -24.84
CA ARG A 73 14.02 23.26 -23.90
C ARG A 73 13.98 22.72 -22.48
N LYS A 74 14.31 21.45 -22.27
CA LYS A 74 14.30 20.77 -20.98
C LYS A 74 13.02 21.06 -20.16
N PRO A 75 11.81 20.85 -20.73
CA PRO A 75 10.58 21.03 -19.99
C PRO A 75 10.50 20.03 -18.83
N LEU A 76 9.74 20.36 -17.79
CA LEU A 76 9.38 19.37 -16.78
C LEU A 76 8.50 18.30 -17.42
N ILE A 77 8.79 17.05 -17.17
CA ILE A 77 8.07 15.90 -17.70
C ILE A 77 7.30 15.22 -16.58
N ALA A 78 5.97 15.29 -16.63
CA ALA A 78 5.10 14.57 -15.70
C ALA A 78 4.93 13.11 -16.13
N GLY A 79 4.59 12.25 -15.19
CA GLY A 79 4.42 10.80 -15.40
C GLY A 79 3.35 10.40 -16.44
N ASN A 80 2.46 11.30 -16.80
CA ASN A 80 1.48 11.13 -17.87
C ASN A 80 1.95 11.67 -19.24
N GLY A 81 3.22 12.09 -19.36
CA GLY A 81 3.75 12.68 -20.56
C GLY A 81 3.38 14.15 -20.81
N THR A 82 2.70 14.81 -19.86
CA THR A 82 2.44 16.26 -19.98
C THR A 82 3.72 17.04 -19.70
N PHE A 83 3.98 18.04 -20.53
CA PHE A 83 5.12 18.94 -20.38
C PHE A 83 4.70 20.23 -19.67
N TYR A 84 5.50 20.66 -18.73
CA TYR A 84 5.31 21.92 -18.00
C TYR A 84 6.53 22.82 -18.17
N LYS A 85 6.32 24.14 -18.03
CA LYS A 85 7.42 25.08 -17.94
C LYS A 85 8.33 24.73 -16.78
N ASN A 86 9.62 24.93 -16.96
CA ASN A 86 10.59 24.74 -15.89
C ASN A 86 10.32 25.76 -14.75
N GLN A 87 10.63 25.37 -13.49
CA GLN A 87 10.44 26.25 -12.33
C GLN A 87 11.24 27.55 -12.42
N HIS A 88 12.36 27.58 -13.14
CA HIS A 88 13.12 28.81 -13.43
C HIS A 88 12.36 29.79 -14.32
N GLU A 89 11.51 29.30 -15.23
CA GLU A 89 10.73 30.14 -16.10
C GLU A 89 9.46 30.68 -15.42
N ALA A 90 8.81 29.83 -14.61
CA ALA A 90 7.57 30.19 -13.92
C ALA A 90 7.33 29.32 -12.68
N LEU A 91 7.22 29.95 -11.52
CA LEU A 91 6.80 29.29 -10.29
C LEU A 91 5.33 29.58 -10.02
N ASN A 92 4.50 28.54 -10.03
CA ASN A 92 3.08 28.64 -9.75
C ASN A 92 2.84 29.13 -8.30
N PRO A 93 2.04 30.18 -8.06
CA PRO A 93 1.68 30.66 -6.72
C PRO A 93 1.11 29.56 -5.82
N ILE A 94 0.38 28.59 -6.40
CA ILE A 94 -0.18 27.45 -5.68
C ILE A 94 0.91 26.54 -5.12
N ALA A 95 2.02 26.36 -5.82
CA ALA A 95 3.16 25.60 -5.31
C ALA A 95 3.74 26.24 -4.03
N LYS A 96 3.79 27.59 -3.97
CA LYS A 96 4.22 28.31 -2.77
C LYS A 96 3.26 28.07 -1.59
N MET A 97 1.97 28.10 -1.86
CA MET A 97 0.93 27.85 -0.86
C MET A 97 0.99 26.41 -0.32
N LEU A 98 1.12 25.41 -1.20
CA LEU A 98 1.26 24.01 -0.82
C LEU A 98 2.53 23.78 0.02
N ASN A 99 3.64 24.41 -0.35
CA ASN A 99 4.89 24.35 0.42
C ASN A 99 4.72 24.97 1.82
N ALA A 100 3.99 26.08 1.94
CA ALA A 100 3.70 26.68 3.25
C ALA A 100 2.86 25.75 4.12
N TRP A 101 1.79 25.14 3.59
CA TRP A 101 0.98 24.17 4.32
C TRP A 101 1.78 22.92 4.72
N ALA A 102 2.65 22.43 3.84
CA ALA A 102 3.52 21.31 4.16
C ALA A 102 4.52 21.65 5.29
N ALA A 103 5.09 22.85 5.27
CA ALA A 103 5.98 23.34 6.33
C ALA A 103 5.24 23.51 7.66
N ASN A 104 4.06 24.10 7.68
CA ASN A 104 3.21 24.24 8.86
C ASN A 104 2.87 22.87 9.45
N ARG A 105 2.44 21.92 8.60
CA ARG A 105 2.15 20.55 9.04
C ARG A 105 3.34 19.90 9.71
N LYS A 106 4.53 20.05 9.15
CA LYS A 106 5.77 19.51 9.72
C LYS A 106 6.08 20.14 11.09
N ALA A 107 5.89 21.46 11.22
CA ALA A 107 6.09 22.17 12.49
C ALA A 107 5.09 21.67 13.57
N TYR A 108 3.79 21.61 13.23
CA TYR A 108 2.77 21.11 14.16
C TYR A 108 3.02 19.65 14.58
N LYS A 109 3.44 18.78 13.65
CA LYS A 109 3.81 17.40 14.00
C LYS A 109 4.98 17.34 14.99
N LYS A 110 6.03 18.14 14.75
CA LYS A 110 7.19 18.18 15.65
C LYS A 110 6.80 18.61 17.05
N GLU A 111 6.00 19.68 17.16
CA GLU A 111 5.52 20.19 18.45
C GLU A 111 4.55 19.20 19.11
N MET A 112 3.65 18.60 18.35
CA MET A 112 2.71 17.59 18.82
C MET A 112 3.42 16.42 19.53
N PHE A 113 4.46 15.86 18.91
CA PHE A 113 5.21 14.76 19.52
C PHE A 113 5.91 15.20 20.80
N LYS A 114 6.53 16.39 20.81
CA LYS A 114 7.15 16.96 22.00
C LYS A 114 6.14 17.10 23.15
N VAL A 115 4.97 17.67 22.88
CA VAL A 115 3.89 17.81 23.89
C VAL A 115 3.37 16.45 24.34
N GLY A 116 3.24 15.48 23.42
CA GLY A 116 2.81 14.13 23.77
C GLY A 116 3.74 13.43 24.76
N GLU A 117 5.02 13.70 24.68
CA GLU A 117 6.03 13.15 25.58
C GLU A 117 6.06 13.89 26.94
N GLU A 118 5.90 15.21 26.92
CA GLU A 118 5.91 16.03 28.15
C GLU A 118 4.59 15.91 28.95
N LYS A 119 3.44 15.85 28.27
CA LYS A 119 2.09 15.95 28.87
C LYS A 119 1.21 14.73 28.65
N GLY A 120 1.67 13.77 27.87
CA GLY A 120 0.91 12.58 27.46
C GLY A 120 0.21 12.74 26.11
N PHE A 121 0.10 11.61 25.38
CA PHE A 121 -0.48 11.52 24.04
C PHE A 121 -2.01 11.69 23.99
N GLU A 122 -2.66 11.83 25.12
CA GLU A 122 -4.10 12.12 25.25
C GLU A 122 -4.36 13.51 25.82
N SER A 123 -3.32 14.33 26.01
CA SER A 123 -3.46 15.69 26.53
C SER A 123 -4.25 16.59 25.56
N PRO A 124 -5.02 17.57 26.05
CA PRO A 124 -5.75 18.52 25.21
C PRO A 124 -4.85 19.25 24.22
N GLU A 125 -3.64 19.60 24.61
CA GLU A 125 -2.65 20.30 23.78
C GLU A 125 -2.14 19.38 22.66
N TYR A 126 -1.87 18.11 22.94
CA TYR A 126 -1.54 17.12 21.91
C TYR A 126 -2.65 16.99 20.87
N MET A 127 -3.89 16.84 21.34
CA MET A 127 -5.06 16.71 20.47
C MET A 127 -5.32 17.97 19.65
N ASP A 128 -5.00 19.15 20.15
CA ASP A 128 -5.12 20.39 19.38
C ASP A 128 -4.08 20.48 18.26
N LEU A 129 -2.83 20.13 18.55
CA LEU A 129 -1.76 20.07 17.55
C LEU A 129 -2.03 18.99 16.49
N ASP A 130 -2.58 17.82 16.88
CA ASP A 130 -3.01 16.80 15.94
C ASP A 130 -4.10 17.33 15.00
N ARG A 131 -5.10 18.03 15.51
CA ARG A 131 -6.13 18.68 14.68
C ARG A 131 -5.53 19.70 13.72
N LYS A 132 -4.59 20.54 14.18
CA LYS A 132 -3.92 21.53 13.33
C LYS A 132 -3.17 20.87 12.18
N GLN A 133 -2.34 19.84 12.46
CA GLN A 133 -1.61 19.15 11.39
C GLN A 133 -2.53 18.39 10.43
N GLN A 134 -3.66 17.84 10.92
CA GLN A 134 -4.67 17.21 10.07
C GLN A 134 -5.38 18.24 9.16
N ASN A 135 -5.68 19.44 9.65
CA ASN A 135 -6.27 20.49 8.85
C ASN A 135 -5.35 20.89 7.67
N GLU A 136 -4.04 21.02 7.90
CA GLU A 136 -3.09 21.30 6.82
C GLU A 136 -3.07 20.16 5.77
N LYS A 137 -3.15 18.91 6.21
CA LYS A 137 -3.28 17.75 5.30
C LYS A 137 -4.57 17.81 4.50
N ILE A 138 -5.69 18.17 5.14
CA ILE A 138 -6.99 18.30 4.47
C ILE A 138 -6.94 19.43 3.43
N ASN A 139 -6.32 20.58 3.74
CA ASN A 139 -6.17 21.69 2.82
C ASN A 139 -5.41 21.29 1.55
N MET A 140 -4.26 20.62 1.71
CA MET A 140 -3.47 20.12 0.57
C MET A 140 -4.25 19.11 -0.28
N ASN A 141 -4.96 18.17 0.35
CA ASN A 141 -5.75 17.17 -0.35
C ASN A 141 -6.99 17.77 -1.03
N SER A 142 -7.60 18.78 -0.42
CA SER A 142 -8.75 19.52 -0.99
C SER A 142 -8.35 20.25 -2.26
N TYR A 143 -7.16 20.85 -2.30
CA TYR A 143 -6.64 21.46 -3.53
C TYR A 143 -6.49 20.40 -4.63
N TYR A 144 -5.90 19.24 -4.33
CA TYR A 144 -5.79 18.15 -5.29
C TYR A 144 -7.18 17.70 -5.79
N GLY A 145 -8.14 17.51 -4.88
CA GLY A 145 -9.53 17.21 -5.23
C GLY A 145 -10.17 18.28 -6.12
N GLY A 146 -9.96 19.56 -5.77
CA GLY A 146 -10.44 20.70 -6.53
C GLY A 146 -9.83 20.79 -7.94
N SER A 147 -8.55 20.43 -8.10
CA SER A 147 -7.90 20.41 -9.41
C SER A 147 -8.51 19.39 -10.39
N GLY A 148 -9.12 18.33 -9.87
CA GLY A 148 -9.82 17.30 -10.65
C GLY A 148 -11.32 17.52 -10.84
N ALA A 149 -11.92 18.49 -10.17
CA ALA A 149 -13.37 18.73 -10.19
C ALA A 149 -13.76 19.80 -11.22
N PRO A 150 -14.56 19.49 -12.27
CA PRO A 150 -14.92 20.45 -13.32
C PRO A 150 -15.60 21.73 -12.83
N SER A 151 -16.23 21.71 -11.66
CA SER A 151 -16.89 22.87 -11.05
C SER A 151 -15.95 23.76 -10.23
N SER A 152 -14.69 23.37 -10.07
CA SER A 152 -13.71 24.12 -9.28
C SER A 152 -13.03 25.19 -10.11
N ALA A 153 -12.75 26.36 -9.49
CA ALA A 153 -11.92 27.42 -10.07
C ALA A 153 -10.48 26.97 -10.36
N PHE A 154 -10.03 25.88 -9.71
CA PHE A 154 -8.70 25.29 -9.91
C PHE A 154 -8.70 24.10 -10.87
N TYR A 155 -9.81 23.85 -11.55
CA TYR A 155 -9.93 22.69 -12.45
C TYR A 155 -8.88 22.71 -13.55
N SER A 156 -8.19 21.62 -13.69
CA SER A 156 -7.31 21.35 -14.82
C SER A 156 -7.40 19.87 -15.22
N LYS A 157 -7.90 19.61 -16.40
CA LYS A 157 -8.03 18.26 -16.96
C LYS A 157 -6.71 17.46 -16.88
N TRP A 158 -5.57 18.13 -16.88
CA TRP A 158 -4.24 17.54 -16.98
C TRP A 158 -3.49 17.49 -15.64
N SER A 159 -3.74 18.44 -14.73
CA SER A 159 -2.98 18.54 -13.47
C SER A 159 -3.24 17.39 -12.52
N GLY A 160 -4.49 16.94 -12.37
CA GLY A 160 -4.84 15.79 -11.54
C GLY A 160 -4.14 14.51 -12.01
N PRO A 161 -4.31 14.08 -13.29
CA PRO A 161 -3.60 12.93 -13.85
C PRO A 161 -2.08 13.07 -13.81
N ALA A 162 -1.52 14.27 -14.08
CA ALA A 162 -0.08 14.50 -14.01
C ALA A 162 0.46 14.24 -12.61
N THR A 163 -0.20 14.79 -11.58
CA THR A 163 0.19 14.57 -10.17
C THR A 163 0.16 13.09 -9.81
N THR A 164 -0.95 12.41 -10.11
CA THR A 164 -1.13 10.99 -9.74
C THR A 164 -0.14 10.09 -10.44
N LEU A 165 0.04 10.27 -11.76
CA LEU A 165 0.93 9.40 -12.55
C LEU A 165 2.41 9.71 -12.28
N THR A 166 2.76 10.94 -11.92
CA THR A 166 4.11 11.26 -11.44
C THR A 166 4.38 10.59 -10.09
N ALA A 167 3.44 10.64 -9.15
CA ALA A 167 3.57 9.93 -7.87
C ALA A 167 3.69 8.42 -8.08
N GLN A 168 2.90 7.82 -8.98
CA GLN A 168 3.03 6.41 -9.35
C GLN A 168 4.40 6.10 -9.96
N SER A 169 4.93 6.97 -10.80
CA SER A 169 6.26 6.79 -11.40
C SER A 169 7.36 6.84 -10.33
N VAL A 170 7.28 7.78 -9.40
CA VAL A 170 8.24 7.90 -8.28
C VAL A 170 8.23 6.64 -7.40
N ILE A 171 7.04 6.19 -6.96
CA ILE A 171 6.92 5.04 -6.08
C ILE A 171 7.32 3.73 -6.79
N SER A 172 7.03 3.60 -8.10
CA SER A 172 7.46 2.45 -8.90
C SER A 172 8.96 2.44 -9.13
N THR A 173 9.58 3.62 -9.24
CA THR A 173 11.04 3.75 -9.28
C THR A 173 11.66 3.30 -7.96
N ALA A 174 11.09 3.72 -6.84
CA ALA A 174 11.53 3.31 -5.51
C ALA A 174 11.35 1.79 -5.31
N GLU A 175 10.20 1.22 -5.67
CA GLU A 175 9.97 -0.23 -5.64
C GLU A 175 11.04 -0.99 -6.42
N THR A 176 11.26 -0.56 -7.64
CA THR A 176 12.27 -1.14 -8.54
C THR A 176 13.66 -1.08 -7.95
N PHE A 177 13.99 0.06 -7.36
CA PHE A 177 15.27 0.26 -6.71
C PHE A 177 15.45 -0.68 -5.52
N PHE A 178 14.47 -0.77 -4.62
CA PHE A 178 14.54 -1.65 -3.46
C PHE A 178 14.67 -3.12 -3.86
N GLU A 179 13.87 -3.58 -4.81
CA GLU A 179 13.97 -4.94 -5.34
C GLU A 179 15.34 -5.22 -5.95
N SER A 180 15.90 -4.27 -6.70
CA SER A 180 17.22 -4.42 -7.31
C SER A 180 18.35 -4.38 -6.28
N PHE A 181 18.33 -3.38 -5.41
CA PHE A 181 19.43 -3.10 -4.47
C PHE A 181 19.51 -4.15 -3.36
N LEU A 182 18.36 -4.56 -2.81
CA LEU A 182 18.29 -5.47 -1.66
C LEU A 182 18.19 -6.96 -2.05
N ALA A 183 17.65 -7.27 -3.21
CA ALA A 183 17.37 -8.65 -3.62
C ALA A 183 18.00 -9.09 -4.94
N ASP A 184 18.79 -8.26 -5.57
CA ASP A 184 19.37 -8.55 -6.90
C ASP A 184 18.32 -9.01 -7.94
N SER A 185 17.12 -8.47 -7.86
CA SER A 185 15.97 -8.93 -8.63
C SER A 185 15.74 -8.16 -9.94
N TYR A 186 16.71 -7.37 -10.38
CA TYR A 186 16.59 -6.63 -11.63
C TYR A 186 16.57 -7.56 -12.84
N ILE A 187 15.62 -7.37 -13.76
CA ILE A 187 15.50 -8.10 -15.02
C ILE A 187 15.63 -7.10 -16.17
N TYR A 188 16.54 -7.38 -17.09
CA TYR A 188 16.76 -6.60 -18.32
C TYR A 188 15.82 -7.10 -19.43
N LEU A 189 15.32 -6.18 -20.25
CA LEU A 189 14.40 -6.54 -21.35
C LEU A 189 15.08 -7.45 -22.38
N ASN A 190 16.31 -7.09 -22.73
CA ASN A 190 17.15 -7.79 -23.70
C ASN A 190 18.63 -7.52 -23.40
N LEU A 191 19.49 -8.15 -24.17
CA LEU A 191 20.93 -8.00 -24.04
C LEU A 191 21.40 -6.53 -24.21
N THR A 192 20.78 -5.76 -25.08
CA THR A 192 21.14 -4.34 -25.30
C THR A 192 20.96 -3.53 -24.01
N GLU A 193 19.85 -3.70 -23.30
CA GLU A 193 19.62 -3.02 -22.03
C GLU A 193 20.64 -3.44 -20.98
N LEU A 194 20.99 -4.72 -20.91
CA LEU A 194 22.04 -5.21 -20.02
C LEU A 194 23.39 -4.55 -20.33
N ILE A 195 23.80 -4.52 -21.60
CA ILE A 195 25.05 -3.89 -22.02
C ILE A 195 25.03 -2.37 -21.72
N GLU A 196 23.91 -1.69 -21.92
CA GLU A 196 23.75 -0.29 -21.53
C GLU A 196 23.95 -0.08 -20.04
N TRP A 197 23.38 -0.96 -19.21
CA TRP A 197 23.58 -0.93 -17.76
C TRP A 197 25.06 -1.11 -17.40
N ILE A 198 25.75 -2.10 -17.99
CA ILE A 198 27.18 -2.31 -17.78
C ILE A 198 27.99 -1.04 -18.15
N GLN A 199 27.66 -0.41 -19.29
CA GLN A 199 28.32 0.82 -19.75
C GLN A 199 28.12 2.00 -18.78
N VAL A 200 26.98 2.09 -18.12
CA VAL A 200 26.74 3.11 -17.08
C VAL A 200 27.64 2.86 -15.87
N ILE A 201 27.71 1.61 -15.42
CA ILE A 201 28.53 1.23 -14.27
C ILE A 201 30.04 1.43 -14.52
N ARG A 202 30.49 1.15 -15.75
CA ARG A 202 31.92 1.36 -16.13
C ARG A 202 32.39 2.80 -16.00
N LYS A 203 31.50 3.78 -16.13
CA LYS A 203 31.83 5.20 -16.02
C LYS A 203 32.03 5.67 -14.57
N GLU A 204 31.67 4.83 -13.59
CA GLU A 204 31.89 5.13 -12.19
C GLU A 204 33.37 4.94 -11.87
N ASP A 205 33.91 5.83 -11.02
CA ASP A 205 35.28 5.69 -10.53
C ASP A 205 35.46 4.40 -9.74
N MET A 206 36.54 3.63 -10.06
CA MET A 206 36.48 2.20 -9.81
C MET A 206 37.69 1.62 -9.04
N GLU A 207 38.25 2.34 -8.13
CA GLU A 207 39.27 1.75 -7.26
C GLU A 207 38.67 0.68 -6.33
N LEU A 208 39.23 -0.51 -6.36
CA LEU A 208 38.83 -1.62 -5.49
C LEU A 208 39.77 -1.68 -4.28
N ASP A 209 39.18 -1.77 -3.09
CA ASP A 209 39.93 -2.04 -1.86
C ASP A 209 40.54 -3.46 -1.90
N ASP A 210 41.65 -3.66 -1.17
CA ASP A 210 42.42 -4.91 -1.19
C ASP A 210 41.60 -6.13 -0.70
N PHE A 211 40.64 -5.90 0.19
CA PHE A 211 39.83 -6.99 0.73
C PHE A 211 38.73 -7.48 -0.25
N ILE A 212 38.53 -6.79 -1.38
CA ILE A 212 37.47 -7.16 -2.33
C ILE A 212 37.91 -8.39 -3.14
N GLN A 213 37.11 -9.45 -3.05
CA GLN A 213 37.31 -10.66 -3.83
C GLN A 213 37.14 -10.39 -5.32
N ARG A 214 38.20 -10.62 -6.10
CA ARG A 214 38.14 -10.46 -7.55
C ARG A 214 37.24 -11.51 -8.19
N LYS A 215 36.51 -11.11 -9.22
CA LYS A 215 35.57 -11.96 -9.94
C LYS A 215 36.04 -12.24 -11.34
N SER A 216 35.67 -13.42 -11.86
CA SER A 216 35.99 -13.88 -13.21
C SER A 216 34.91 -13.48 -14.23
N GLU A 217 35.28 -13.51 -15.49
CA GLU A 217 34.35 -13.33 -16.64
C GLU A 217 33.19 -14.32 -16.54
N TYR A 218 33.50 -15.59 -16.26
CA TYR A 218 32.51 -16.64 -16.14
C TYR A 218 31.49 -16.35 -15.04
N GLU A 219 31.93 -15.96 -13.83
CA GLU A 219 31.02 -15.60 -12.73
C GLU A 219 30.09 -14.46 -13.10
N LEU A 220 30.60 -13.43 -13.81
CA LEU A 220 29.79 -12.31 -14.23
C LEU A 220 28.74 -12.71 -15.27
N VAL A 221 29.12 -13.50 -16.26
CA VAL A 221 28.20 -13.98 -17.31
C VAL A 221 27.10 -14.85 -16.70
N GLU A 222 27.48 -15.83 -15.85
CA GLU A 222 26.50 -16.73 -15.19
C GLU A 222 25.53 -15.97 -14.29
N ARG A 223 25.95 -14.88 -13.66
CA ARG A 223 25.07 -14.01 -12.89
C ARG A 223 24.10 -13.21 -13.76
N LEU A 224 24.58 -12.62 -14.86
CA LEU A 224 23.81 -11.63 -15.62
C LEU A 224 22.92 -12.24 -16.70
N LEU A 225 23.38 -13.29 -17.38
CA LEU A 225 22.65 -13.94 -18.45
C LEU A 225 21.23 -14.41 -18.05
N PRO A 226 20.98 -14.99 -16.85
CA PRO A 226 19.64 -15.37 -16.43
C PRO A 226 18.67 -14.19 -16.28
N LYS A 227 19.17 -12.97 -16.14
CA LYS A 227 18.40 -11.74 -15.90
C LYS A 227 17.84 -11.10 -17.19
N ILE A 228 18.10 -11.68 -18.36
CA ILE A 228 17.55 -11.22 -19.63
C ILE A 228 16.18 -11.84 -19.84
N LEU A 229 15.14 -11.01 -20.05
CA LEU A 229 13.76 -11.46 -20.23
C LEU A 229 13.54 -12.06 -21.63
N ASN A 230 13.89 -11.32 -22.69
CA ASN A 230 13.77 -11.74 -24.09
C ASN A 230 15.15 -12.19 -24.58
N LYS A 231 15.51 -13.45 -24.25
CA LYS A 231 16.78 -14.04 -24.66
C LYS A 231 16.74 -14.44 -26.14
N GLU A 232 17.83 -14.17 -26.83
CA GLU A 232 18.11 -14.66 -28.18
C GLU A 232 19.20 -15.76 -28.11
N GLU A 233 19.28 -16.58 -29.15
CA GLU A 233 20.15 -17.75 -29.18
C GLU A 233 21.65 -17.41 -29.01
N ASN A 234 22.07 -16.25 -29.53
CA ASN A 234 23.45 -15.79 -29.49
C ASN A 234 23.79 -14.87 -28.34
N ASP A 235 22.84 -14.59 -27.41
CA ASP A 235 23.04 -13.63 -26.31
C ASP A 235 24.22 -14.02 -25.41
N ARG A 236 24.42 -15.32 -25.17
CA ARG A 236 25.56 -15.82 -24.37
C ARG A 236 26.89 -15.46 -25.02
N GLU A 237 27.07 -15.80 -26.28
CA GLU A 237 28.29 -15.55 -27.02
C GLU A 237 28.61 -14.05 -27.10
N ILE A 238 27.59 -13.23 -27.37
CA ILE A 238 27.77 -11.77 -27.45
C ILE A 238 28.15 -11.22 -26.05
N LEU A 239 27.53 -11.71 -24.98
CA LEU A 239 27.84 -11.25 -23.62
C LEU A 239 29.26 -11.69 -23.21
N GLU A 240 29.66 -12.94 -23.51
CA GLU A 240 31.03 -13.45 -23.25
C GLU A 240 32.08 -12.61 -23.99
N ASN A 241 31.86 -12.36 -25.28
CA ASN A 241 32.74 -11.51 -26.09
C ASN A 241 32.79 -10.06 -25.57
N PHE A 242 31.70 -9.54 -25.04
CA PHE A 242 31.66 -8.21 -24.44
C PHE A 242 32.44 -8.18 -23.13
N VAL A 243 32.24 -9.15 -22.25
CA VAL A 243 32.84 -9.24 -20.91
C VAL A 243 34.34 -9.49 -21.00
N SER A 244 34.83 -10.27 -21.97
CA SER A 244 36.27 -10.52 -22.18
C SER A 244 37.08 -9.27 -22.49
N ASN A 245 36.43 -8.16 -22.87
CA ASN A 245 37.07 -6.87 -23.09
C ASN A 245 37.05 -5.97 -21.85
N LEU A 246 36.58 -6.47 -20.70
CA LEU A 246 36.56 -5.73 -19.43
C LEU A 246 37.81 -6.07 -18.58
N THR A 247 38.22 -5.11 -17.77
CA THR A 247 39.28 -5.39 -16.78
C THR A 247 38.69 -6.19 -15.59
N VAL A 248 39.55 -6.85 -14.83
CA VAL A 248 39.16 -7.57 -13.61
C VAL A 248 38.46 -6.66 -12.61
N GLU A 249 38.92 -5.41 -12.51
CA GLU A 249 38.29 -4.39 -11.68
C GLU A 249 36.87 -4.07 -12.13
N GLU A 250 36.68 -3.85 -13.43
CA GLU A 250 35.36 -3.60 -14.03
C GLU A 250 34.43 -4.79 -13.80
N ILE A 251 34.88 -6.01 -14.11
CA ILE A 251 34.14 -7.26 -13.88
C ILE A 251 33.70 -7.37 -12.43
N THR A 252 34.62 -7.18 -11.49
CA THR A 252 34.35 -7.31 -10.07
C THR A 252 33.32 -6.30 -9.58
N LYS A 253 33.43 -5.04 -9.96
CA LYS A 253 32.46 -4.02 -9.60
C LYS A 253 31.10 -4.27 -10.19
N ILE A 254 31.01 -4.61 -11.47
CA ILE A 254 29.74 -4.93 -12.14
C ILE A 254 29.08 -6.14 -11.43
N TYR A 255 29.88 -7.12 -11.03
CA TYR A 255 29.39 -8.30 -10.31
C TYR A 255 28.71 -7.96 -8.98
N TYR A 256 29.23 -7.01 -8.19
CA TYR A 256 28.66 -6.66 -6.90
C TYR A 256 27.55 -5.61 -6.96
N LYS A 257 27.39 -4.88 -8.07
CA LYS A 257 26.28 -3.92 -8.21
C LYS A 257 24.92 -4.62 -8.11
N ASN A 258 24.05 -4.10 -7.23
CA ASN A 258 22.77 -4.68 -6.87
C ASN A 258 22.83 -6.13 -6.33
N ASN A 259 23.95 -6.54 -5.77
CA ASN A 259 24.20 -7.90 -5.29
C ASN A 259 24.71 -7.91 -3.84
N MET A 260 23.97 -7.22 -2.97
CA MET A 260 24.33 -6.98 -1.59
C MET A 260 24.52 -8.27 -0.77
N ILE A 261 23.62 -9.25 -0.94
CA ILE A 261 23.72 -10.53 -0.21
C ILE A 261 25.01 -11.28 -0.58
N GLN A 262 25.37 -11.31 -1.87
CA GLN A 262 26.63 -11.94 -2.27
C GLN A 262 27.84 -11.14 -1.78
N PHE A 263 27.74 -9.82 -1.75
CA PHE A 263 28.77 -8.96 -1.18
C PHE A 263 29.00 -9.27 0.31
N PHE A 264 27.94 -9.45 1.10
CA PHE A 264 28.05 -9.91 2.49
C PHE A 264 28.67 -11.32 2.61
N LYS A 265 28.34 -12.24 1.68
CA LYS A 265 28.88 -13.61 1.68
C LYS A 265 30.38 -13.61 1.44
N ASP A 266 30.83 -12.84 0.47
CA ASP A 266 32.22 -12.83 0.03
C ASP A 266 33.15 -12.02 0.98
N HIS A 267 32.60 -11.05 1.75
CA HIS A 267 33.41 -10.10 2.50
C HIS A 267 33.06 -10.07 3.99
N LYS A 268 33.87 -10.77 4.79
CA LYS A 268 33.70 -10.84 6.25
C LYS A 268 33.75 -9.44 6.89
N LYS A 269 34.61 -8.53 6.39
CA LYS A 269 34.75 -7.16 6.91
C LYS A 269 33.41 -6.43 7.07
N ILE A 270 32.47 -6.62 6.15
CA ILE A 270 31.16 -5.97 6.21
C ILE A 270 30.32 -6.55 7.33
N ARG A 271 30.40 -7.87 7.55
CA ARG A 271 29.73 -8.56 8.66
C ARG A 271 30.32 -8.13 9.99
N ASP A 272 31.65 -8.04 10.07
CA ASP A 272 32.36 -7.57 11.27
C ASP A 272 31.93 -6.15 11.69
N ILE A 273 31.67 -5.24 10.72
CA ILE A 273 31.12 -3.90 11.02
C ILE A 273 29.75 -3.98 11.70
N LEU A 274 28.85 -4.85 11.23
CA LEU A 274 27.53 -5.04 11.87
C LEU A 274 27.67 -5.66 13.27
N GLU A 275 28.57 -6.62 13.44
CA GLU A 275 28.86 -7.21 14.75
C GLU A 275 29.44 -6.13 15.70
N ASP A 276 30.31 -5.27 15.23
CA ASP A 276 30.85 -4.15 16.00
C ASP A 276 29.76 -3.15 16.40
N ILE A 277 28.81 -2.87 15.52
CA ILE A 277 27.66 -2.01 15.86
C ILE A 277 26.84 -2.64 16.99
N LEU A 278 26.50 -3.94 16.88
CA LEU A 278 25.79 -4.65 17.93
C LEU A 278 26.53 -4.63 19.25
N TYR A 279 27.84 -4.89 19.23
CA TYR A 279 28.69 -4.86 20.42
C TYR A 279 28.79 -3.45 21.02
N THR A 280 28.93 -2.42 20.20
CA THR A 280 29.02 -1.03 20.67
C THR A 280 27.71 -0.63 21.36
N VAL A 281 26.55 -0.97 20.79
CA VAL A 281 25.25 -0.70 21.40
C VAL A 281 25.08 -1.47 22.71
N GLU A 282 25.52 -2.72 22.79
CA GLU A 282 25.51 -3.52 24.01
C GLU A 282 26.32 -2.88 25.13
N ASN A 283 27.53 -2.43 24.83
CA ASN A 283 28.40 -1.81 25.84
C ASN A 283 27.87 -0.47 26.36
N LEU A 284 27.22 0.30 25.52
CA LEU A 284 26.52 1.53 25.94
C LEU A 284 25.37 1.24 26.92
N GLU A 285 24.66 0.13 26.73
CA GLU A 285 23.65 -0.34 27.67
C GLU A 285 24.27 -0.81 29.00
N TYR A 286 25.41 -1.50 28.94
CA TYR A 286 26.13 -1.99 30.12
C TYR A 286 26.69 -0.84 31.00
N ALA A 287 27.17 0.23 30.40
CA ALA A 287 27.60 1.42 31.13
C ALA A 287 26.44 2.12 31.88
N ASN A 288 25.22 1.89 31.44
CA ASN A 288 23.99 2.48 32.00
C ASN A 288 23.13 1.50 32.81
N LYS A 289 23.71 0.46 33.36
CA LYS A 289 23.15 -0.77 34.00
C LYS A 289 22.01 -0.62 35.03
N LYS A 290 21.38 0.49 35.24
CA LYS A 290 20.35 0.62 36.27
C LYS A 290 18.90 0.71 35.77
N ASP A 291 18.62 0.80 34.48
CA ASP A 291 17.26 1.00 34.01
C ASP A 291 16.98 0.33 32.65
N GLU A 292 15.78 -0.14 32.55
CA GLU A 292 15.22 -1.16 31.67
C GLU A 292 15.25 -0.91 30.16
N ASP A 293 15.52 0.32 29.68
CA ASP A 293 15.50 0.60 28.24
C ASP A 293 16.41 1.78 27.88
N TRP A 294 17.56 1.49 27.28
CA TRP A 294 18.56 2.51 26.92
C TRP A 294 18.05 3.51 25.87
N LEU A 295 17.17 3.07 24.94
CA LEU A 295 16.55 3.97 23.97
C LEU A 295 15.60 4.98 24.63
N THR A 296 15.00 4.64 25.78
CA THR A 296 14.15 5.59 26.52
C THR A 296 14.97 6.69 27.22
N LYS A 297 16.25 6.46 27.46
CA LYS A 297 17.15 7.44 28.08
C LYS A 297 17.73 8.43 27.08
N ILE A 298 17.66 8.13 25.79
CA ILE A 298 18.02 9.08 24.75
C ILE A 298 16.94 10.16 24.72
N PRO A 299 17.31 11.46 24.90
CA PRO A 299 16.35 12.54 24.75
C PRO A 299 15.59 12.42 23.43
N ASN A 300 14.27 12.66 23.47
CA ASN A 300 13.38 12.44 22.34
C ASN A 300 13.77 13.21 21.09
N GLU A 301 14.33 14.38 21.22
CA GLU A 301 14.88 15.18 20.13
C GLU A 301 15.97 14.43 19.35
N TYR A 302 16.72 13.56 20.01
CA TYR A 302 17.77 12.72 19.40
C TYR A 302 17.25 11.35 18.96
N ARG A 303 16.24 10.78 19.63
CA ARG A 303 15.62 9.52 19.18
C ARG A 303 15.03 9.62 17.78
N GLN A 304 14.36 10.73 17.49
CA GLN A 304 13.82 10.98 16.16
C GLN A 304 14.92 11.05 15.10
N ASP A 305 16.09 11.59 15.46
CA ASP A 305 17.23 11.66 14.57
C ASP A 305 17.87 10.28 14.36
N PHE A 306 17.91 9.44 15.40
CA PHE A 306 18.46 8.08 15.36
C PHE A 306 17.59 7.12 14.52
N LEU A 307 16.28 7.12 14.74
CA LEU A 307 15.41 6.04 14.30
C LEU A 307 14.68 6.29 12.97
N GLY A 308 14.71 7.46 12.40
CA GLY A 308 13.82 7.69 11.27
C GLY A 308 14.25 8.72 10.24
N LYS A 309 15.48 9.25 10.31
CA LYS A 309 15.84 10.37 9.46
C LYS A 309 17.10 10.14 8.62
N SER A 310 17.43 11.12 7.77
CA SER A 310 18.56 11.09 6.86
C SER A 310 19.91 10.96 7.58
N ALA A 311 20.95 10.52 6.86
CA ALA A 311 22.32 10.46 7.34
C ALA A 311 22.81 11.72 8.08
N LYS A 312 22.39 12.90 7.61
CA LYS A 312 22.72 14.18 8.25
C LYS A 312 22.13 14.33 9.65
N GLN A 313 20.95 13.79 9.89
CA GLN A 313 20.29 13.84 11.20
C GLN A 313 20.81 12.76 12.14
N TRP A 314 21.22 11.62 11.59
CA TRP A 314 21.94 10.60 12.31
C TRP A 314 23.29 11.11 12.81
N ASN A 315 24.05 11.81 11.96
CA ASN A 315 25.33 12.42 12.34
C ASN A 315 25.13 13.42 13.50
N LYS A 316 24.09 14.24 13.46
CA LYS A 316 23.77 15.15 14.56
C LYS A 316 23.51 14.44 15.88
N PHE A 317 22.87 13.27 15.84
CA PHE A 317 22.64 12.44 17.00
C PHE A 317 23.96 11.92 17.60
N VAL A 318 24.84 11.44 16.74
CA VAL A 318 26.15 10.91 17.14
C VAL A 318 27.09 12.01 17.61
N ASP A 319 27.08 13.21 17.01
CA ASP A 319 27.85 14.37 17.42
C ASP A 319 27.54 14.82 18.87
N ASN A 320 26.41 14.41 19.43
CA ASN A 320 26.05 14.68 20.82
C ASN A 320 26.50 13.62 21.84
N GLN A 321 27.40 12.74 21.44
CA GLN A 321 28.17 11.81 22.30
C GLN A 321 27.36 10.68 22.99
N TYR A 322 26.09 10.43 22.62
CA TYR A 322 25.31 9.39 23.26
C TYR A 322 25.74 7.95 22.92
N PHE A 323 26.51 7.76 21.86
CA PHE A 323 27.08 6.47 21.47
C PHE A 323 28.62 6.49 21.35
N MET A 324 29.30 7.42 22.00
CA MET A 324 30.73 7.40 22.07
C MET A 324 31.19 6.64 23.32
N ASP A 325 32.04 5.64 23.13
CA ASP A 325 32.81 5.11 24.23
C ASP A 325 33.93 6.13 24.52
N PRO A 326 33.92 6.81 25.67
CA PRO A 326 34.95 7.80 26.00
C PRO A 326 36.33 7.19 26.10
N ASN A 327 36.47 5.87 26.24
CA ASN A 327 37.73 5.16 26.37
C ASN A 327 38.25 4.55 25.04
N ASP A 328 37.39 4.48 24.02
CA ASP A 328 37.75 3.93 22.71
C ASP A 328 37.08 4.71 21.57
N PRO A 329 37.57 5.92 21.22
CA PRO A 329 37.01 6.77 20.17
C PRO A 329 36.83 6.11 18.80
N PRO A 330 37.62 5.10 18.36
CA PRO A 330 37.39 4.41 17.10
C PRO A 330 36.15 3.53 17.04
N LYS A 331 35.58 3.17 18.19
CA LYS A 331 34.29 2.37 18.26
C LYS A 331 33.05 3.24 18.31
N ASN A 332 33.10 4.38 17.66
CA ASN A 332 31.93 5.24 17.49
C ASN A 332 30.98 4.64 16.44
N ILE A 333 29.70 4.49 16.78
CA ILE A 333 28.65 4.01 15.87
C ILE A 333 28.63 4.81 14.56
N GLU A 334 28.89 6.11 14.60
CA GLU A 334 28.96 6.94 13.39
C GLU A 334 29.96 6.40 12.39
N HIS A 335 31.17 6.14 12.83
CA HIS A 335 32.26 5.60 11.96
C HIS A 335 31.86 4.24 11.39
N GLN A 336 31.22 3.38 12.20
CA GLN A 336 30.78 2.06 11.80
C GLN A 336 29.67 2.16 10.75
N LEU A 337 28.68 3.03 10.96
CA LEU A 337 27.58 3.24 10.01
C LEU A 337 28.05 3.92 8.72
N ARG A 338 28.95 4.88 8.82
CA ARG A 338 29.56 5.50 7.63
C ARG A 338 30.35 4.47 6.84
N ALA A 339 31.20 3.68 7.50
CA ALA A 339 31.95 2.63 6.84
C ALA A 339 31.01 1.62 6.15
N LEU A 340 29.96 1.19 6.83
CA LEU A 340 28.94 0.30 6.23
C LEU A 340 28.29 0.94 5.02
N SER A 341 27.87 2.21 5.13
CA SER A 341 27.24 2.94 4.02
C SER A 341 28.22 3.15 2.85
N ASP A 342 29.44 3.56 3.12
CA ASP A 342 30.45 3.81 2.10
C ASP A 342 30.75 2.55 1.28
N TYR A 343 30.92 1.40 1.93
CA TYR A 343 31.15 0.13 1.23
C TYR A 343 29.91 -0.32 0.43
N LEU A 344 28.72 -0.30 1.03
CA LEU A 344 27.52 -0.76 0.35
C LEU A 344 27.10 0.19 -0.78
N ILE A 345 27.29 1.48 -0.63
CA ILE A 345 27.06 2.45 -1.72
C ILE A 345 28.12 2.30 -2.82
N LYS A 346 29.39 2.24 -2.45
CA LYS A 346 30.51 2.11 -3.41
C LYS A 346 30.36 0.85 -4.28
N TYR A 347 30.08 -0.29 -3.66
CA TYR A 347 30.08 -1.58 -4.36
C TYR A 347 28.74 -2.09 -4.79
N CYS A 348 27.68 -1.86 -4.02
CA CYS A 348 26.36 -2.43 -4.30
C CYS A 348 25.36 -1.45 -4.95
N TYR A 349 25.52 -0.14 -4.77
CA TYR A 349 24.60 0.81 -5.38
C TYR A 349 24.87 0.97 -6.88
N ALA A 350 23.83 0.85 -7.69
CA ALA A 350 23.86 1.13 -9.12
C ALA A 350 22.95 2.31 -9.47
N GLN A 351 23.51 3.38 -10.01
CA GLN A 351 22.74 4.55 -10.44
C GLN A 351 22.18 4.33 -11.84
N TYR A 352 21.09 3.55 -11.91
CA TYR A 352 20.45 3.22 -13.17
C TYR A 352 18.93 3.25 -13.04
N LEU A 353 18.25 3.94 -13.95
CA LEU A 353 16.80 3.96 -14.05
C LEU A 353 16.36 3.38 -15.39
N SER A 354 15.46 2.41 -15.34
CA SER A 354 14.68 2.00 -16.49
C SER A 354 13.23 2.46 -16.30
N ILE A 355 12.74 3.25 -17.25
CA ILE A 355 11.40 3.86 -17.19
C ILE A 355 10.29 2.85 -17.53
N ASP A 356 10.62 1.76 -18.24
CA ASP A 356 9.68 0.78 -18.81
C ASP A 356 9.02 -0.17 -17.80
N ARG A 357 9.29 -0.05 -16.53
CA ARG A 357 9.00 -1.11 -15.56
C ARG A 357 7.55 -1.29 -15.18
N ILE A 358 6.71 -0.29 -15.30
CA ILE A 358 5.27 -0.43 -15.00
C ILE A 358 4.65 -1.58 -15.84
N TYR A 359 5.12 -1.79 -17.06
CA TYR A 359 4.66 -2.89 -17.91
C TYR A 359 5.29 -4.24 -17.56
N ARG A 360 6.52 -4.24 -17.03
CA ARG A 360 7.26 -5.45 -16.61
C ARG A 360 6.81 -5.96 -15.24
N LEU A 361 6.38 -5.07 -14.34
CA LEU A 361 5.99 -5.37 -12.96
C LEU A 361 4.83 -6.37 -12.85
N ARG A 362 3.98 -6.52 -13.87
CA ARG A 362 2.83 -7.45 -13.83
C ARG A 362 3.23 -8.92 -13.68
N ASN A 363 4.42 -9.29 -14.14
CA ASN A 363 4.94 -10.67 -14.11
C ASN A 363 6.16 -10.80 -13.20
N PHE A 364 6.50 -9.76 -12.44
CA PHE A 364 7.70 -9.70 -11.63
C PHE A 364 7.44 -10.26 -10.23
N LYS A 365 8.24 -11.23 -9.79
CA LYS A 365 8.19 -11.74 -8.42
C LYS A 365 8.96 -10.77 -7.52
N ARG A 366 8.26 -10.16 -6.58
CA ARG A 366 8.84 -9.28 -5.57
C ARG A 366 9.34 -10.11 -4.40
N TRP A 367 10.50 -9.77 -3.88
CA TRP A 367 11.16 -10.44 -2.76
C TRP A 367 11.25 -9.58 -1.52
N VAL A 368 11.28 -8.26 -1.70
CA VAL A 368 11.54 -7.27 -0.65
C VAL A 368 10.33 -6.37 -0.45
N VAL A 369 9.77 -5.81 -1.52
CA VAL A 369 8.64 -4.87 -1.42
C VAL A 369 7.34 -5.65 -1.28
N THR A 370 6.82 -5.71 -0.06
CA THR A 370 5.62 -6.49 0.27
C THR A 370 4.33 -5.72 0.06
N VAL A 371 4.30 -4.44 0.43
CA VAL A 371 3.12 -3.56 0.29
C VAL A 371 3.57 -2.21 -0.25
N ILE A 372 2.76 -1.65 -1.14
CA ILE A 372 2.88 -0.28 -1.64
C ILE A 372 1.58 0.43 -1.33
N ASP A 373 1.66 1.57 -0.64
CA ASP A 373 0.50 2.41 -0.38
C ASP A 373 0.80 3.88 -0.67
N THR A 374 0.32 4.35 -1.80
CA THR A 374 0.35 5.75 -2.27
C THR A 374 1.76 6.34 -2.40
N ASP A 375 2.47 6.53 -1.30
CA ASP A 375 3.76 7.22 -1.16
C ASP A 375 4.77 6.46 -0.28
N SER A 376 4.46 5.22 0.08
CA SER A 376 5.30 4.39 0.93
C SER A 376 5.46 2.96 0.41
N ASN A 377 6.60 2.35 0.74
CA ASN A 377 6.92 0.95 0.51
C ASN A 377 7.17 0.26 1.85
N PHE A 378 6.53 -0.90 2.07
CA PHE A 378 6.90 -1.81 3.15
C PHE A 378 7.94 -2.79 2.62
N LEU A 379 9.11 -2.79 3.26
CA LEU A 379 10.23 -3.65 2.90
C LEU A 379 10.29 -4.82 3.89
N SER A 380 10.29 -6.06 3.38
CA SER A 380 10.71 -7.24 4.15
C SER A 380 12.21 -7.40 4.01
N LEU A 381 12.91 -7.38 5.12
CA LEU A 381 14.35 -7.66 5.18
C LEU A 381 14.63 -9.08 5.70
N ASP A 382 13.61 -9.96 5.76
CA ASP A 382 13.70 -11.30 6.33
C ASP A 382 14.84 -12.13 5.71
N THR A 383 14.99 -12.10 4.39
CA THR A 383 16.07 -12.85 3.72
C THR A 383 17.46 -12.39 4.16
N LEU A 384 17.64 -11.07 4.27
CA LEU A 384 18.91 -10.49 4.71
C LEU A 384 19.15 -10.76 6.19
N ILE A 385 18.12 -10.58 7.02
CA ILE A 385 18.21 -10.80 8.46
C ILE A 385 18.48 -12.27 8.77
N ASN A 386 17.76 -13.21 8.16
CA ASN A 386 18.00 -14.63 8.35
C ASN A 386 19.42 -15.01 7.96
N TYR A 387 19.93 -14.48 6.83
CA TYR A 387 21.30 -14.69 6.43
C TYR A 387 22.31 -14.15 7.47
N LEU A 388 22.14 -12.90 7.91
CA LEU A 388 23.05 -12.26 8.86
C LEU A 388 23.01 -12.92 10.24
N PHE A 389 21.82 -13.28 10.74
CA PHE A 389 21.69 -13.89 12.07
C PHE A 389 22.06 -15.37 12.07
N ASP A 390 21.77 -16.11 11.01
CA ASP A 390 22.17 -17.51 10.92
C ASP A 390 23.68 -17.68 10.78
N ASP A 391 24.34 -16.84 10.00
CA ASP A 391 25.78 -16.95 9.72
C ASP A 391 26.66 -16.10 10.64
N VAL A 392 26.19 -14.93 11.07
CA VAL A 392 26.97 -13.91 11.79
C VAL A 392 26.67 -13.90 13.28
N VAL A 393 25.42 -14.06 13.68
CA VAL A 393 24.94 -13.81 15.04
C VAL A 393 24.51 -15.07 15.77
N LYS A 394 24.39 -16.22 15.06
CA LYS A 394 23.97 -17.49 15.62
C LYS A 394 24.87 -17.94 16.77
N GLY A 395 24.30 -18.04 17.96
CA GLY A 395 25.01 -18.46 19.17
C GLY A 395 25.70 -17.35 19.96
N LYS A 396 25.67 -16.10 19.49
CA LYS A 396 26.16 -14.94 20.27
C LYS A 396 24.98 -14.33 21.04
N SER A 397 25.07 -14.37 22.38
CA SER A 397 24.17 -13.61 23.23
C SER A 397 24.74 -12.22 23.42
N TYR A 398 24.02 -11.21 22.93
CA TYR A 398 24.36 -9.79 23.15
C TYR A 398 23.63 -9.22 24.38
N GLY A 399 23.26 -10.05 25.34
CA GLY A 399 22.54 -9.62 26.56
C GLY A 399 21.13 -9.08 26.33
N ARG A 400 20.61 -9.23 25.11
CA ARG A 400 19.27 -8.78 24.68
C ARG A 400 18.52 -9.91 24.01
N ASP A 401 17.19 -9.72 23.91
CA ASP A 401 16.40 -10.61 23.10
C ASP A 401 16.70 -10.48 21.60
N TYR A 402 16.31 -11.48 20.82
CA TYR A 402 16.50 -11.54 19.38
C TYR A 402 15.84 -10.34 18.66
N GLU A 403 14.66 -9.91 19.10
CA GLU A 403 13.89 -8.81 18.50
C GLU A 403 14.65 -7.47 18.56
N HIS A 404 15.34 -7.18 19.66
CA HIS A 404 16.17 -5.99 19.81
C HIS A 404 17.41 -6.02 18.91
N ASN A 405 18.08 -7.17 18.80
CA ASN A 405 19.23 -7.32 17.90
C ASN A 405 18.82 -7.13 16.44
N VAL A 406 17.68 -7.73 16.02
CA VAL A 406 17.12 -7.50 14.69
C VAL A 406 16.81 -6.03 14.47
N PHE A 407 16.22 -5.36 15.46
CA PHE A 407 15.90 -3.93 15.38
C PHE A 407 17.16 -3.08 15.11
N ILE A 408 18.28 -3.32 15.81
CA ILE A 408 19.53 -2.59 15.62
C ILE A 408 20.11 -2.83 14.21
N VAL A 409 20.16 -4.09 13.76
CA VAL A 409 20.69 -4.43 12.43
C VAL A 409 19.82 -3.82 11.34
N VAL A 410 18.49 -3.91 11.45
CA VAL A 410 17.57 -3.33 10.47
C VAL A 410 17.72 -1.81 10.40
N ASN A 411 17.88 -1.11 11.52
CA ASN A 411 18.10 0.33 11.50
C ASN A 411 19.46 0.70 10.87
N SER A 412 20.50 -0.09 11.11
CA SER A 412 21.81 0.10 10.48
C SER A 412 21.73 -0.06 8.95
N ILE A 413 21.02 -1.09 8.47
CA ILE A 413 20.77 -1.28 7.04
C ILE A 413 19.84 -0.19 6.49
N THR A 414 18.85 0.25 7.27
CA THR A 414 17.94 1.33 6.85
C THR A 414 18.67 2.67 6.69
N TYR A 415 19.71 2.93 7.45
CA TYR A 415 20.60 4.07 7.25
C TYR A 415 21.18 4.06 5.82
N VAL A 416 21.74 2.93 5.40
CA VAL A 416 22.28 2.74 4.05
C VAL A 416 21.18 2.86 2.97
N ILE A 417 20.04 2.22 3.21
CA ILE A 417 18.88 2.25 2.29
C ILE A 417 18.41 3.70 2.09
N THR A 418 18.32 4.48 3.16
CA THR A 418 17.87 5.88 3.11
C THR A 418 18.81 6.76 2.28
N ASP A 419 20.13 6.59 2.41
CA ASP A 419 21.10 7.31 1.60
C ASP A 419 21.04 6.86 0.12
N ALA A 420 20.96 5.56 -0.11
CA ALA A 420 20.91 4.99 -1.46
C ALA A 420 19.64 5.42 -2.22
N ILE A 421 18.45 5.35 -1.58
CA ILE A 421 17.21 5.78 -2.22
C ILE A 421 17.16 7.29 -2.45
N TYR A 422 17.73 8.09 -1.54
CA TYR A 422 17.83 9.53 -1.76
C TYR A 422 18.65 9.85 -3.01
N LYS A 423 19.82 9.23 -3.20
CA LYS A 423 20.65 9.37 -4.41
C LYS A 423 19.87 8.98 -5.67
N MET A 424 19.11 7.87 -5.60
CA MET A 424 18.28 7.40 -6.72
C MET A 424 17.16 8.38 -7.06
N LEU A 425 16.47 8.94 -6.07
CA LEU A 425 15.39 9.89 -6.30
C LEU A 425 15.89 11.25 -6.81
N ILE A 426 17.07 11.70 -6.38
CA ILE A 426 17.75 12.87 -6.97
C ILE A 426 18.05 12.62 -8.45
N PHE A 427 18.51 11.42 -8.79
CA PHE A 427 18.76 11.03 -10.19
C PHE A 427 17.48 10.95 -11.01
N TYR A 428 16.39 10.42 -10.44
CA TYR A 428 15.04 10.46 -11.04
C TYR A 428 14.61 11.90 -11.35
N GLY A 429 14.76 12.80 -10.37
CA GLY A 429 14.45 14.23 -10.56
C GLY A 429 15.26 14.86 -11.70
N LYS A 430 16.55 14.51 -11.81
CA LYS A 430 17.41 14.95 -12.91
C LYS A 430 16.92 14.44 -14.27
N SER A 431 16.50 13.18 -14.36
CA SER A 431 15.98 12.59 -15.61
C SER A 431 14.64 13.17 -16.03
N SER A 432 13.87 13.75 -15.10
CA SER A 432 12.62 14.46 -15.34
C SER A 432 12.80 15.97 -15.59
N ASN A 433 14.04 16.42 -15.79
CA ASN A 433 14.42 17.83 -15.98
C ASN A 433 14.08 18.76 -14.79
N ILE A 434 13.97 18.23 -13.57
CA ILE A 434 13.73 19.04 -12.38
C ILE A 434 15.02 19.77 -12.01
N PRO A 435 15.00 21.11 -11.80
CA PRO A 435 16.17 21.86 -11.38
C PRO A 435 16.74 21.34 -10.06
N GLU A 436 18.05 21.48 -9.88
CA GLU A 436 18.78 20.87 -8.77
C GLU A 436 18.25 21.26 -7.40
N GLU A 437 17.94 22.53 -7.20
CA GLU A 437 17.43 23.08 -5.95
C GLU A 437 16.04 22.56 -5.55
N TYR A 438 15.27 21.99 -6.49
CA TYR A 438 13.94 21.42 -6.23
C TYR A 438 13.98 19.88 -6.07
N ARG A 439 15.08 19.20 -6.45
CA ARG A 439 15.19 17.74 -6.33
C ARG A 439 15.15 17.21 -4.89
N PRO A 440 15.68 17.93 -3.87
CA PRO A 440 15.64 17.44 -2.49
C PRO A 440 14.24 17.24 -1.90
N VAL A 441 13.18 17.68 -2.59
CA VAL A 441 11.79 17.37 -2.20
C VAL A 441 11.48 15.88 -2.31
N PHE A 442 12.17 15.18 -3.23
CA PHE A 442 12.08 13.74 -3.37
C PHE A 442 12.94 13.06 -2.30
N ASN A 443 12.30 12.70 -1.21
CA ASN A 443 12.95 12.03 -0.09
C ASN A 443 12.02 10.98 0.51
N MET A 444 12.54 9.78 0.74
CA MET A 444 11.88 8.73 1.51
C MET A 444 12.59 8.56 2.84
N LYS A 445 11.81 8.33 3.88
CA LYS A 445 12.28 8.16 5.25
C LYS A 445 11.84 6.82 5.77
N ASN A 446 12.56 6.30 6.77
CA ASN A 446 12.03 5.24 7.61
C ASN A 446 10.98 5.82 8.57
N GLU A 447 9.71 5.51 8.34
CA GLU A 447 8.62 5.98 9.19
C GLU A 447 8.18 4.92 10.21
N PHE A 448 8.34 3.64 9.88
CA PHE A 448 7.87 2.54 10.71
C PHE A 448 8.87 1.39 10.73
N PHE A 449 9.02 0.76 11.90
CA PHE A 449 9.58 -0.56 12.02
C PHE A 449 8.52 -1.50 12.61
N ASN A 450 8.25 -2.58 11.92
CA ASN A 450 7.34 -3.62 12.35
C ASN A 450 8.14 -4.92 12.54
N SER A 451 8.18 -5.43 13.77
CA SER A 451 8.84 -6.71 14.04
C SER A 451 8.05 -7.92 13.49
N LEU A 452 6.74 -7.72 13.26
CA LEU A 452 5.87 -8.69 12.62
C LEU A 452 4.91 -7.98 11.65
N LEU A 453 4.73 -8.55 10.45
CA LEU A 453 3.78 -8.08 9.46
C LEU A 453 3.02 -9.26 8.84
N VAL A 454 1.71 -9.28 9.00
CA VAL A 454 0.80 -10.23 8.37
C VAL A 454 0.00 -9.52 7.29
N ILE A 455 0.12 -9.96 6.05
CA ILE A 455 -0.55 -9.34 4.89
C ILE A 455 -1.83 -10.10 4.57
N GLY A 456 -2.94 -9.38 4.45
CA GLY A 456 -4.24 -9.94 4.12
C GLY A 456 -4.43 -10.23 2.63
N ASN A 457 -5.40 -11.08 2.31
CA ASN A 457 -5.74 -11.50 0.94
C ASN A 457 -6.35 -10.38 0.07
N ALA A 458 -6.59 -9.19 0.62
CA ALA A 458 -7.12 -8.04 -0.10
C ALA A 458 -6.20 -6.84 0.04
N LYS A 459 -6.20 -5.95 -0.96
CA LYS A 459 -5.41 -4.73 -0.96
C LYS A 459 -5.63 -3.92 0.32
N LYS A 460 -4.56 -3.34 0.86
CA LYS A 460 -4.58 -2.48 2.05
C LYS A 460 -5.08 -3.17 3.33
N ARG A 461 -4.96 -4.50 3.42
CA ARG A 461 -5.24 -5.28 4.63
C ARG A 461 -3.95 -5.82 5.20
N TYR A 462 -3.62 -5.40 6.42
CA TYR A 462 -2.47 -5.95 7.16
C TYR A 462 -2.66 -5.82 8.68
N ILE A 463 -1.93 -6.67 9.39
CA ILE A 463 -1.78 -6.67 10.84
C ILE A 463 -0.29 -6.58 11.13
N SER A 464 0.15 -5.64 11.94
CA SER A 464 1.56 -5.51 12.29
C SER A 464 1.79 -5.22 13.77
N LYS A 465 2.94 -5.66 14.28
CA LYS A 465 3.50 -5.31 15.56
C LYS A 465 4.52 -4.18 15.33
N GLN A 466 4.13 -2.98 15.67
CA GLN A 466 4.89 -1.78 15.40
C GLN A 466 5.75 -1.42 16.61
N MET A 467 7.06 -1.41 16.44
CA MET A 467 8.02 -1.00 17.47
C MET A 467 8.45 0.46 17.32
N LEU A 468 8.47 0.97 16.10
CA LEU A 468 8.86 2.34 15.79
C LEU A 468 7.80 3.05 14.97
N ARG A 469 7.53 4.31 15.28
CA ARG A 469 6.65 5.17 14.50
C ARG A 469 7.17 6.60 14.41
N GLU A 470 7.47 7.05 13.18
CA GLU A 470 7.95 8.41 12.89
C GLU A 470 9.13 8.84 13.79
N GLY A 471 10.06 7.93 14.05
CA GLY A 471 11.22 8.17 14.90
C GLY A 471 10.98 7.99 16.41
N ASN A 472 9.75 7.60 16.81
CA ASN A 472 9.43 7.34 18.23
C ASN A 472 9.38 5.83 18.48
N LEU A 473 10.15 5.36 19.45
CA LEU A 473 10.06 4.00 19.94
C LEU A 473 8.75 3.83 20.71
N LEU A 474 8.04 2.76 20.41
CA LEU A 474 6.79 2.41 21.08
C LEU A 474 7.09 1.35 22.13
N ASN A 475 6.97 1.71 23.40
CA ASN A 475 7.10 0.79 24.52
C ASN A 475 5.85 0.83 25.40
N PRO A 476 5.06 -0.24 25.48
CA PRO A 476 5.16 -1.48 24.72
C PRO A 476 4.87 -1.29 23.20
N PRO A 477 5.33 -2.22 22.34
CA PRO A 477 4.96 -2.22 20.92
C PRO A 477 3.46 -2.17 20.70
N LYS A 478 3.00 -1.48 19.67
CA LYS A 478 1.58 -1.31 19.36
C LYS A 478 1.16 -2.12 18.14
N SER A 479 -0.06 -2.67 18.21
CA SER A 479 -0.69 -3.24 17.02
C SER A 479 -1.13 -2.13 16.05
N ASP A 480 -0.75 -2.23 14.78
CA ASP A 480 -1.32 -1.44 13.68
C ASP A 480 -2.07 -2.35 12.72
N ILE A 481 -3.39 -2.17 12.65
CA ILE A 481 -4.29 -3.03 11.88
C ILE A 481 -5.07 -2.15 10.89
N LYS A 482 -4.95 -2.47 9.60
CA LYS A 482 -5.59 -1.71 8.53
C LYS A 482 -6.46 -2.60 7.65
N GLY A 483 -7.55 -1.99 7.16
CA GLY A 483 -8.40 -2.57 6.13
C GLY A 483 -9.37 -3.67 6.58
N PHE A 484 -9.42 -4.00 7.87
CA PHE A 484 -10.38 -4.97 8.42
C PHE A 484 -11.64 -4.30 8.90
N ASP A 485 -12.78 -4.95 8.66
CA ASP A 485 -14.09 -4.37 8.92
C ASP A 485 -14.42 -4.23 10.41
N PHE A 486 -13.79 -5.04 11.27
CA PHE A 486 -13.96 -4.92 12.73
C PHE A 486 -13.35 -3.62 13.32
N LYS A 487 -12.50 -2.92 12.57
CA LYS A 487 -11.99 -1.57 12.95
C LYS A 487 -12.90 -0.43 12.49
N LYS A 488 -14.06 -0.74 11.87
CA LYS A 488 -15.03 0.28 11.44
C LYS A 488 -15.90 0.73 12.59
N ALA A 489 -16.35 1.97 12.54
CA ALA A 489 -17.27 2.56 13.52
C ALA A 489 -18.62 1.81 13.66
N THR A 490 -18.93 0.90 12.73
CA THR A 490 -20.11 0.02 12.79
C THR A 490 -19.93 -1.18 13.73
N THR A 491 -18.71 -1.51 14.12
CA THR A 491 -18.44 -2.56 15.13
C THR A 491 -18.56 -1.94 16.53
N SER A 492 -19.12 -2.68 17.49
CA SER A 492 -19.14 -2.20 18.88
C SER A 492 -17.72 -2.21 19.46
N GLU A 493 -17.44 -1.29 20.38
CA GLU A 493 -16.13 -1.23 21.06
C GLU A 493 -15.81 -2.52 21.82
N TYR A 494 -16.82 -3.18 22.41
CA TYR A 494 -16.63 -4.44 23.10
C TYR A 494 -16.26 -5.60 22.18
N ALA A 495 -16.91 -5.69 20.99
CA ALA A 495 -16.56 -6.68 19.99
C ALA A 495 -15.16 -6.41 19.41
N GLU A 496 -14.83 -5.15 19.16
CA GLU A 496 -13.50 -4.76 18.72
C GLU A 496 -12.42 -5.17 19.75
N LYS A 497 -12.66 -4.93 21.05
CA LYS A 497 -11.73 -5.33 22.13
C LYS A 497 -11.49 -6.84 22.15
N VAL A 498 -12.54 -7.66 21.99
CA VAL A 498 -12.39 -9.12 21.90
C VAL A 498 -11.54 -9.51 20.71
N PHE A 499 -11.82 -8.96 19.52
CA PHE A 499 -11.02 -9.24 18.31
C PHE A 499 -9.56 -8.80 18.45
N MET A 500 -9.33 -7.66 19.08
CA MET A 500 -7.98 -7.18 19.35
C MET A 500 -7.25 -8.08 20.36
N GLY A 501 -7.94 -8.60 21.39
CA GLY A 501 -7.39 -9.59 22.31
C GLY A 501 -6.92 -10.83 21.57
N ILE A 502 -7.78 -11.44 20.77
CA ILE A 502 -7.46 -12.63 19.96
C ILE A 502 -6.24 -12.39 19.06
N ILE A 503 -6.16 -11.22 18.40
CA ILE A 503 -5.02 -10.87 17.54
C ILE A 503 -3.74 -10.71 18.36
N ASN A 504 -3.82 -10.00 19.47
CA ASN A 504 -2.64 -9.77 20.30
C ASN A 504 -2.10 -11.08 20.88
N ASP A 505 -2.98 -11.94 21.38
CA ASP A 505 -2.58 -13.15 22.10
C ASP A 505 -2.06 -14.25 21.16
N HIS A 506 -2.69 -14.42 19.98
CA HIS A 506 -2.39 -15.53 19.08
C HIS A 506 -1.64 -15.18 17.80
N ILE A 507 -1.43 -13.89 17.52
CA ILE A 507 -0.69 -13.44 16.32
C ILE A 507 0.51 -12.59 16.70
N LEU A 508 0.30 -11.52 17.48
CA LEU A 508 1.32 -10.49 17.70
C LEU A 508 2.30 -10.83 18.82
N ASN A 509 1.86 -11.56 19.85
CA ASN A 509 2.67 -11.89 21.03
C ASN A 509 2.94 -13.39 21.17
N SER A 510 2.47 -14.22 20.25
CA SER A 510 2.75 -15.64 20.22
C SER A 510 3.98 -15.94 19.34
N GLU A 511 4.82 -16.88 19.75
CA GLU A 511 5.93 -17.36 18.93
C GLU A 511 5.45 -18.11 17.69
N THR A 512 4.28 -18.75 17.79
CA THR A 512 3.62 -19.46 16.71
C THR A 512 2.17 -19.03 16.57
N ILE A 513 1.67 -18.94 15.33
CA ILE A 513 0.29 -18.52 15.10
C ILE A 513 -0.68 -19.64 15.43
N GLU A 514 -1.50 -19.42 16.46
CA GLU A 514 -2.38 -20.44 17.05
C GLU A 514 -3.80 -20.38 16.48
N VAL A 515 -3.97 -20.77 15.22
CA VAL A 515 -5.24 -20.68 14.48
C VAL A 515 -6.39 -21.44 15.18
N LYS A 516 -6.10 -22.62 15.77
CA LYS A 516 -7.13 -23.41 16.48
C LYS A 516 -7.64 -22.72 17.74
N GLU A 517 -6.77 -22.05 18.47
CA GLU A 517 -7.13 -21.30 19.65
C GLU A 517 -7.95 -20.05 19.28
N MET A 518 -7.56 -19.31 18.27
CA MET A 518 -8.38 -18.23 17.73
C MET A 518 -9.80 -18.70 17.36
N GLN A 519 -9.92 -19.87 16.76
CA GLN A 519 -11.22 -20.44 16.41
C GLN A 519 -12.02 -20.89 17.67
N ARG A 520 -11.34 -21.38 18.70
CA ARG A 520 -11.96 -21.76 19.98
C ARG A 520 -12.54 -20.53 20.67
N GLU A 521 -11.74 -19.48 20.81
CA GLU A 521 -12.17 -18.22 21.45
C GLU A 521 -13.33 -17.54 20.70
N LEU A 522 -13.32 -17.57 19.37
CA LEU A 522 -14.44 -17.05 18.58
C LEU A 522 -15.73 -17.84 18.83
N ARG A 523 -15.65 -19.17 19.02
CA ARG A 523 -16.82 -19.99 19.40
C ARG A 523 -17.34 -19.65 20.79
N GLU A 524 -16.44 -19.40 21.72
CA GLU A 524 -16.83 -18.93 23.07
C GLU A 524 -17.48 -17.56 23.01
N PHE A 525 -16.90 -16.66 22.23
CA PHE A 525 -17.48 -15.32 21.98
C PHE A 525 -18.87 -15.40 21.33
N GLN A 526 -19.11 -16.32 20.39
CA GLN A 526 -20.44 -16.55 19.84
C GLN A 526 -21.47 -16.90 20.91
N LYS A 527 -21.10 -17.77 21.86
CA LYS A 527 -21.96 -18.14 22.98
C LYS A 527 -22.20 -16.95 23.90
N GLU A 528 -21.19 -16.13 24.13
CA GLU A 528 -21.30 -14.93 24.93
C GLU A 528 -22.28 -13.92 24.28
N ILE A 529 -22.13 -13.65 22.97
CA ILE A 529 -23.06 -12.80 22.22
C ILE A 529 -24.48 -13.29 22.32
N TYR A 530 -24.70 -14.59 22.13
CA TYR A 530 -26.03 -15.18 22.24
C TYR A 530 -26.65 -14.96 23.61
N ASN A 531 -25.89 -15.24 24.69
CA ASN A 531 -26.35 -15.10 26.06
C ASN A 531 -26.61 -13.62 26.43
N ASP A 532 -25.77 -12.72 25.94
CA ASP A 532 -25.90 -11.29 26.17
C ASP A 532 -27.17 -10.72 25.55
N ILE A 533 -27.39 -11.01 24.27
CA ILE A 533 -28.62 -10.57 23.57
C ILE A 533 -29.86 -11.17 24.24
N ARG A 534 -29.80 -12.45 24.64
CA ARG A 534 -30.93 -13.12 25.30
C ARG A 534 -31.29 -12.49 26.66
N LYS A 535 -30.30 -11.90 27.33
CA LYS A 535 -30.52 -11.13 28.60
C LYS A 535 -30.97 -9.69 28.32
N GLY A 536 -31.16 -9.29 27.07
CA GLY A 536 -31.51 -7.94 26.69
C GLY A 536 -30.35 -6.96 26.68
N GLU A 537 -29.09 -7.44 26.78
CA GLU A 537 -27.92 -6.60 26.75
C GLU A 537 -27.56 -6.20 25.31
N LYS A 538 -26.87 -5.08 25.14
CA LYS A 538 -26.58 -4.51 23.83
C LYS A 538 -25.09 -4.29 23.55
N LYS A 539 -24.20 -4.64 24.49
CA LYS A 539 -22.78 -4.26 24.42
C LYS A 539 -22.09 -4.71 23.13
N PHE A 540 -22.49 -5.84 22.56
CA PHE A 540 -21.90 -6.38 21.32
C PHE A 540 -22.65 -6.01 20.04
N LEU A 541 -23.82 -5.36 20.15
CA LEU A 541 -24.61 -5.01 18.98
C LEU A 541 -23.85 -4.07 18.05
N PRO A 542 -24.00 -4.24 16.72
CA PRO A 542 -23.37 -3.35 15.75
C PRO A 542 -23.95 -1.94 15.84
N ASN A 543 -23.10 -0.94 15.64
CA ASN A 543 -23.45 0.45 15.67
C ASN A 543 -24.07 0.91 14.33
N GLY A 544 -25.08 1.76 14.40
CA GLY A 544 -25.67 2.47 13.28
C GLY A 544 -25.62 3.98 13.48
N SER A 545 -25.55 4.71 12.36
CA SER A 545 -25.69 6.16 12.36
C SER A 545 -26.92 6.55 11.54
N ALA A 546 -27.84 7.25 12.15
CA ALA A 546 -29.02 7.80 11.52
C ALA A 546 -28.89 9.33 11.42
N LYS A 547 -29.09 9.88 10.22
CA LYS A 547 -29.14 11.31 9.95
C LYS A 547 -30.59 11.75 9.75
N GLU A 548 -30.83 13.05 9.68
CA GLU A 548 -32.12 13.60 9.30
C GLU A 548 -32.57 13.12 7.92
N ALA A 549 -33.89 13.05 7.71
CA ALA A 549 -34.48 12.54 6.47
C ALA A 549 -33.94 13.25 5.22
N GLY A 550 -33.75 14.56 5.27
CA GLY A 550 -33.21 15.37 4.17
C GLY A 550 -31.79 15.03 3.75
N ALA A 551 -31.03 14.31 4.58
CA ALA A 551 -29.67 13.87 4.25
C ALA A 551 -29.64 12.62 3.35
N TYR A 552 -30.76 12.00 3.08
CA TYR A 552 -30.88 10.80 2.25
C TYR A 552 -31.67 11.07 0.98
N LYS A 553 -31.21 10.52 -0.13
CA LYS A 553 -31.97 10.54 -1.39
C LYS A 553 -33.30 9.74 -1.26
N ASP A 554 -33.25 8.63 -0.56
CA ASP A 554 -34.40 7.79 -0.18
C ASP A 554 -34.16 7.28 1.25
N PRO A 555 -34.76 7.93 2.27
CA PRO A 555 -34.58 7.56 3.67
C PRO A 555 -34.98 6.10 3.96
N GLY A 556 -35.99 5.57 3.27
CA GLY A 556 -36.48 4.20 3.42
C GLY A 556 -35.45 3.14 3.04
N THR A 557 -34.38 3.47 2.33
CA THR A 557 -33.29 2.53 2.01
C THR A 557 -32.24 2.45 3.12
N ASN A 558 -32.16 3.44 4.01
CA ASN A 558 -31.20 3.43 5.09
C ASN A 558 -31.69 2.64 6.29
N GLN A 559 -30.94 1.61 6.66
CA GLN A 559 -31.32 0.69 7.74
C GLN A 559 -31.35 1.37 9.12
N SER A 560 -30.36 2.21 9.44
CA SER A 560 -30.30 2.90 10.74
C SER A 560 -31.41 3.90 10.88
N TYR A 561 -31.78 4.62 9.82
CA TYR A 561 -32.91 5.54 9.82
C TYR A 561 -34.22 4.82 10.11
N ARG A 562 -34.49 3.71 9.41
CA ARG A 562 -35.69 2.88 9.65
C ARG A 562 -35.73 2.32 11.08
N ALA A 563 -34.58 1.89 11.60
CA ALA A 563 -34.47 1.35 12.94
C ALA A 563 -34.82 2.39 14.02
N VAL A 564 -34.36 3.64 13.85
CA VAL A 564 -34.68 4.74 14.77
C VAL A 564 -36.18 5.09 14.68
N LEU A 565 -36.74 5.18 13.48
CA LEU A 565 -38.17 5.42 13.34
C LEU A 565 -39.03 4.31 13.95
N ALA A 566 -38.65 3.04 13.76
CA ALA A 566 -39.32 1.92 14.40
C ALA A 566 -39.28 2.03 15.94
N TRP A 567 -38.14 2.36 16.50
CA TRP A 567 -38.03 2.60 17.93
C TRP A 567 -38.95 3.71 18.40
N ASN A 568 -38.92 4.87 17.72
CA ASN A 568 -39.70 6.05 18.10
C ASN A 568 -41.25 5.79 18.01
N ILE A 569 -41.66 4.98 17.06
CA ILE A 569 -43.07 4.56 16.92
C ILE A 569 -43.50 3.63 18.06
N LEU A 570 -42.61 2.73 18.48
CA LEU A 570 -42.89 1.71 19.48
C LEU A 570 -42.60 2.17 20.93
N ASN A 571 -41.90 3.28 21.09
CA ASN A 571 -41.51 3.84 22.41
C ASN A 571 -41.69 5.35 22.40
N PRO A 572 -42.90 5.88 22.36
CA PRO A 572 -43.17 7.31 22.28
C PRO A 572 -42.65 8.13 23.49
N ASP A 573 -42.48 7.48 24.63
CA ASP A 573 -41.97 8.12 25.86
C ASP A 573 -40.42 8.13 25.91
N ASN A 574 -39.72 7.49 24.97
CA ASN A 574 -38.27 7.44 24.93
C ASN A 574 -37.76 7.58 23.48
N LEU A 575 -37.93 8.77 22.94
CA LEU A 575 -37.59 9.07 21.56
C LEU A 575 -36.08 9.17 21.34
N ILE A 576 -35.63 8.79 20.15
CA ILE A 576 -34.28 8.99 19.65
C ILE A 576 -34.31 10.17 18.68
N ASP A 577 -33.53 11.22 18.97
CA ASP A 577 -33.38 12.39 18.11
C ASP A 577 -32.50 12.10 16.88
N PHE A 578 -32.62 12.92 15.85
CA PHE A 578 -31.73 12.93 14.69
C PHE A 578 -30.82 14.16 14.72
N PRO A 579 -29.52 14.04 14.35
CA PRO A 579 -28.80 12.81 14.00
C PRO A 579 -28.41 12.00 15.25
N SER A 580 -28.32 10.67 15.14
CA SER A 580 -28.01 9.81 16.29
C SER A 580 -27.10 8.63 15.93
N LYS A 581 -26.39 8.15 16.95
CA LYS A 581 -25.72 6.84 16.93
C LYS A 581 -26.48 5.89 17.84
N VAL A 582 -26.76 4.70 17.35
CA VAL A 582 -27.58 3.69 18.03
C VAL A 582 -26.98 2.31 17.86
N SER A 583 -27.31 1.39 18.75
CA SER A 583 -27.07 -0.04 18.53
C SER A 583 -28.22 -0.63 17.71
N LEU A 584 -27.92 -1.57 16.82
CA LEU A 584 -28.91 -2.16 15.91
C LEU A 584 -29.15 -3.63 16.25
N VAL A 585 -30.41 -4.02 16.36
CA VAL A 585 -30.81 -5.42 16.51
C VAL A 585 -31.68 -5.85 15.33
N LYS A 586 -31.40 -7.02 14.77
CA LYS A 586 -32.19 -7.60 13.67
C LYS A 586 -33.43 -8.31 14.21
N MET A 587 -34.54 -8.08 13.55
CA MET A 587 -35.87 -8.59 13.96
C MET A 587 -36.46 -9.48 12.85
N ASN A 588 -37.23 -10.47 13.25
CA ASN A 588 -37.89 -11.41 12.38
C ASN A 588 -39.44 -11.22 12.42
N ILE A 589 -39.93 -10.00 12.21
CA ILE A 589 -41.37 -9.71 12.08
C ILE A 589 -41.63 -9.25 10.63
N PHE A 590 -41.95 -10.19 9.75
CA PHE A 590 -42.10 -9.95 8.32
C PHE A 590 -43.56 -10.13 7.81
N THR A 591 -44.42 -10.69 8.63
CA THR A 591 -45.83 -10.86 8.36
C THR A 591 -46.62 -10.52 9.61
N GLU A 592 -47.92 -10.25 9.45
CA GLU A 592 -48.80 -10.04 10.61
C GLU A 592 -48.87 -11.29 11.51
N GLU A 593 -48.75 -12.47 10.91
CA GLU A 593 -48.71 -13.75 11.62
C GLU A 593 -47.48 -13.85 12.53
N ASP A 594 -46.32 -13.33 12.10
CA ASP A 594 -45.10 -13.30 12.92
C ASP A 594 -45.32 -12.46 14.19
N ALA A 595 -46.20 -11.44 14.16
CA ALA A 595 -46.49 -10.57 15.29
C ALA A 595 -47.57 -11.16 16.23
N ASN A 596 -48.31 -12.20 15.85
CA ASN A 596 -49.39 -12.77 16.65
C ASN A 596 -49.04 -13.12 18.11
N PRO A 597 -47.82 -13.59 18.45
CA PRO A 597 -47.48 -13.82 19.86
C PRO A 597 -47.62 -12.57 20.74
N LEU A 598 -47.44 -11.37 20.17
CA LEU A 598 -47.58 -10.10 20.90
C LEU A 598 -49.01 -9.76 21.21
N LYS A 599 -49.98 -10.30 20.46
CA LYS A 599 -51.39 -9.98 20.64
C LYS A 599 -51.89 -10.24 22.05
N HIS A 600 -51.36 -11.26 22.71
CA HIS A 600 -51.72 -11.64 24.09
C HIS A 600 -50.78 -11.14 25.14
N THR A 601 -49.46 -10.97 24.79
CA THR A 601 -48.45 -10.58 25.76
C THR A 601 -48.24 -9.07 25.85
N HIS A 602 -48.32 -8.37 24.69
CA HIS A 602 -48.09 -6.93 24.57
C HIS A 602 -49.04 -6.33 23.50
N PRO A 603 -50.36 -6.26 23.78
CA PRO A 603 -51.38 -5.88 22.81
C PRO A 603 -51.18 -4.48 22.23
N GLU A 604 -50.67 -3.52 22.99
CA GLU A 604 -50.37 -2.16 22.51
C GLU A 604 -49.25 -2.15 21.48
N ILE A 605 -48.18 -2.91 21.72
CA ILE A 605 -47.09 -3.09 20.74
C ILE A 605 -47.58 -3.79 19.47
N TYR A 606 -48.39 -4.85 19.63
CA TYR A 606 -48.99 -5.53 18.49
C TYR A 606 -49.80 -4.57 17.61
N ASN A 607 -50.73 -3.83 18.20
CA ASN A 607 -51.58 -2.88 17.47
C ASN A 607 -50.72 -1.81 16.77
N THR A 608 -49.71 -1.29 17.46
CA THR A 608 -48.80 -0.29 16.90
C THR A 608 -48.01 -0.85 15.71
N ILE A 609 -47.51 -2.10 15.77
CA ILE A 609 -46.84 -2.76 14.65
C ILE A 609 -47.76 -2.89 13.46
N ILE A 610 -49.01 -3.37 13.67
CA ILE A 610 -50.00 -3.52 12.61
C ILE A 610 -50.32 -2.16 11.97
N ASP A 611 -50.71 -1.17 12.79
CA ASP A 611 -51.22 0.10 12.30
C ASP A 611 -50.11 1.00 11.69
N LYS A 612 -48.93 1.03 12.24
CA LYS A 612 -47.89 1.99 11.87
C LYS A 612 -46.77 1.40 11.03
N ILE A 613 -46.55 0.08 11.06
CA ILE A 613 -45.47 -0.58 10.33
C ILE A 613 -46.02 -1.37 9.13
N PHE A 614 -47.01 -2.25 9.35
CA PHE A 614 -47.60 -3.02 8.27
C PHE A 614 -48.51 -2.18 7.38
N ASN A 615 -49.26 -1.23 7.93
CA ASN A 615 -50.13 -0.31 7.20
C ASN A 615 -49.42 1.01 6.82
N ASP A 616 -48.08 1.05 6.91
CA ASP A 616 -47.28 2.23 6.52
C ASP A 616 -47.52 2.65 5.07
N THR A 617 -48.07 3.86 4.88
CA THR A 617 -48.33 4.46 3.58
C THR A 617 -47.14 5.22 3.03
N THR A 618 -46.14 5.54 3.86
CA THR A 618 -44.93 6.30 3.49
C THR A 618 -43.90 5.45 2.73
N GLY A 619 -44.01 4.13 2.80
CA GLY A 619 -43.06 3.19 2.21
C GLY A 619 -41.72 3.07 2.95
N ILE A 620 -41.60 3.63 4.16
CA ILE A 620 -40.36 3.59 4.96
C ILE A 620 -40.10 2.18 5.49
N PHE A 621 -41.14 1.46 5.94
CA PHE A 621 -41.01 0.09 6.47
C PHE A 621 -41.12 -0.99 5.39
N VAL A 622 -41.00 -0.59 4.15
CA VAL A 622 -40.89 -1.51 3.02
C VAL A 622 -39.51 -2.14 3.04
N ILE A 623 -39.47 -3.46 3.15
CA ILE A 623 -38.23 -4.22 3.01
C ILE A 623 -37.93 -4.32 1.52
N ARG A 624 -36.93 -3.58 1.11
CA ARG A 624 -36.42 -3.55 -0.26
C ARG A 624 -35.15 -4.40 -0.32
N THR A 625 -35.02 -5.17 -1.37
CA THR A 625 -33.73 -5.83 -1.70
C THR A 625 -33.18 -5.20 -2.95
N TRP A 626 -31.88 -5.09 -2.98
CA TRP A 626 -31.17 -4.69 -4.19
C TRP A 626 -31.28 -5.82 -5.21
N ASP A 627 -31.91 -5.53 -6.35
CA ASP A 627 -31.87 -6.40 -7.51
C ASP A 627 -30.65 -5.96 -8.34
N PRO A 628 -29.60 -6.78 -8.37
CA PRO A 628 -28.42 -6.46 -9.16
C PRO A 628 -28.66 -6.78 -10.62
N GLY A 629 -29.61 -6.15 -11.30
CA GLY A 629 -29.94 -6.38 -12.70
C GLY A 629 -28.73 -6.72 -13.58
N ILE A 630 -27.55 -6.16 -13.25
CA ILE A 630 -26.25 -6.49 -13.86
C ILE A 630 -25.86 -7.97 -13.61
N GLU A 631 -26.10 -8.55 -12.43
CA GLU A 631 -25.73 -9.95 -12.16
C GLU A 631 -26.66 -10.91 -12.93
N TYR A 632 -27.94 -10.60 -12.99
CA TYR A 632 -28.88 -11.37 -13.80
C TYR A 632 -28.56 -11.23 -15.29
N VAL A 633 -28.28 -10.02 -15.75
CA VAL A 633 -27.79 -9.74 -17.11
C VAL A 633 -26.51 -10.52 -17.42
N ASN A 634 -25.58 -10.58 -16.49
CA ASN A 634 -24.34 -11.36 -16.65
C ASN A 634 -24.59 -12.87 -16.62
N ALA A 635 -25.52 -13.35 -15.83
CA ALA A 635 -25.91 -14.76 -15.79
C ALA A 635 -26.59 -15.18 -17.10
N LYS A 636 -27.53 -14.39 -17.62
CA LYS A 636 -28.17 -14.60 -18.91
C LYS A 636 -27.17 -14.51 -20.07
N LYS A 637 -26.22 -13.58 -20.02
CA LYS A 637 -25.13 -13.50 -20.98
C LYS A 637 -24.27 -14.77 -20.98
N LYS A 638 -24.01 -15.37 -19.81
CA LYS A 638 -23.26 -16.65 -19.73
C LYS A 638 -24.07 -17.82 -20.29
N GLU A 639 -25.38 -17.85 -20.05
CA GLU A 639 -26.25 -18.86 -20.62
C GLU A 639 -26.32 -18.73 -22.17
N TRP A 640 -26.57 -17.55 -22.66
CA TRP A 640 -26.60 -17.25 -24.07
C TRP A 640 -25.29 -17.60 -24.80
N TRP A 641 -24.10 -17.30 -24.19
CA TRP A 641 -22.82 -17.69 -24.76
C TRP A 641 -22.59 -19.19 -24.84
N LYS A 642 -23.19 -19.97 -23.94
CA LYS A 642 -23.08 -21.45 -23.97
C LYS A 642 -23.79 -22.05 -25.20
N ASP A 643 -24.86 -21.42 -25.64
CA ASP A 643 -25.71 -21.90 -26.75
C ASP A 643 -25.12 -21.48 -28.12
N ILE A 644 -24.15 -20.58 -28.14
CA ILE A 644 -23.50 -20.17 -29.39
C ILE A 644 -22.39 -21.17 -29.78
N PRO A 645 -22.44 -21.77 -31.00
CA PRO A 645 -21.39 -22.64 -31.48
C PRO A 645 -20.01 -21.96 -31.43
N LYS A 646 -18.97 -22.67 -30.97
CA LYS A 646 -17.62 -22.13 -30.77
C LYS A 646 -17.06 -21.34 -31.97
N LYS A 647 -17.40 -21.76 -33.20
CA LYS A 647 -16.97 -21.08 -34.44
C LYS A 647 -17.49 -19.64 -34.57
N TYR A 648 -18.63 -19.33 -33.91
CA TYR A 648 -19.23 -17.98 -33.91
C TYR A 648 -18.85 -17.15 -32.67
N GLN A 649 -18.41 -17.78 -31.58
CA GLN A 649 -18.08 -17.09 -30.34
C GLN A 649 -17.00 -16.01 -30.54
N ALA A 650 -16.00 -16.25 -31.39
CA ALA A 650 -14.96 -15.27 -31.71
C ALA A 650 -15.52 -14.03 -32.42
N LYS A 651 -16.53 -14.22 -33.31
CA LYS A 651 -17.22 -13.12 -34.02
C LYS A 651 -18.03 -12.28 -33.04
N TYR A 652 -18.80 -12.91 -32.16
CA TYR A 652 -19.60 -12.22 -31.16
C TYR A 652 -18.75 -11.57 -30.05
N LYS A 653 -17.57 -12.12 -29.75
CA LYS A 653 -16.62 -11.51 -28.82
C LYS A 653 -16.09 -10.16 -29.31
N LYS A 654 -15.94 -9.98 -30.64
CA LYS A 654 -15.63 -8.69 -31.27
C LYS A 654 -16.83 -7.74 -31.33
N LEU A 655 -18.04 -8.29 -31.42
CA LEU A 655 -19.31 -7.55 -31.47
C LEU A 655 -19.96 -7.41 -30.09
N GLY A 656 -19.28 -7.81 -29.02
CA GLY A 656 -19.83 -8.14 -27.69
C GLY A 656 -20.89 -7.16 -27.16
N ALA A 657 -20.64 -5.87 -27.21
CA ALA A 657 -21.60 -4.88 -26.70
C ALA A 657 -22.86 -4.78 -27.60
N LYS A 658 -22.69 -4.81 -28.92
CA LYS A 658 -23.83 -4.70 -29.84
C LYS A 658 -24.67 -5.97 -29.86
N ALA A 659 -24.04 -7.13 -30.00
CA ALA A 659 -24.78 -8.41 -29.95
C ALA A 659 -25.46 -8.64 -28.60
N TRP A 660 -24.86 -8.15 -27.52
CA TRP A 660 -25.48 -8.16 -26.22
C TRP A 660 -26.67 -7.21 -26.12
N ASN A 661 -26.58 -6.01 -26.66
CA ASN A 661 -27.68 -5.06 -26.73
C ASN A 661 -28.83 -5.61 -27.57
N ASP A 662 -28.52 -6.18 -28.74
CA ASP A 662 -29.50 -6.82 -29.61
C ASP A 662 -30.24 -7.98 -28.90
N PHE A 663 -29.52 -8.77 -28.09
CA PHE A 663 -30.12 -9.84 -27.25
C PHE A 663 -31.05 -9.26 -26.19
N VAL A 664 -30.67 -8.15 -25.57
CA VAL A 664 -31.46 -7.48 -24.54
C VAL A 664 -32.67 -6.77 -25.14
N ASP A 665 -32.54 -6.18 -26.34
CA ASP A 665 -33.56 -5.40 -27.01
C ASP A 665 -34.66 -6.31 -27.66
N ASN A 666 -34.33 -7.58 -27.92
CA ASN A 666 -35.27 -8.58 -28.46
C ASN A 666 -36.20 -9.22 -27.39
N GLY A 667 -36.31 -8.66 -26.21
CA GLY A 667 -37.48 -8.88 -25.38
C GLY A 667 -37.33 -9.54 -24.02
N ASP A 668 -36.13 -9.99 -23.63
CA ASP A 668 -35.93 -10.64 -22.33
C ASP A 668 -35.53 -9.65 -21.22
N TYR A 669 -35.15 -8.39 -21.56
CA TYR A 669 -34.69 -7.36 -20.64
C TYR A 669 -35.09 -5.94 -21.00
N LYS A 670 -35.64 -5.22 -20.04
CA LYS A 670 -35.82 -3.76 -20.11
C LYS A 670 -34.52 -3.06 -19.70
N GLU A 671 -34.23 -1.89 -20.27
CA GLU A 671 -33.00 -1.12 -19.98
C GLU A 671 -32.87 -0.73 -18.50
N GLU A 672 -33.99 -0.58 -17.80
CA GLU A 672 -34.09 -0.35 -16.36
C GLU A 672 -33.52 -1.51 -15.53
N ASP A 673 -33.60 -2.74 -16.03
CA ASP A 673 -33.06 -3.93 -15.35
C ASP A 673 -31.54 -4.06 -15.44
N LYS A 674 -30.91 -3.34 -16.39
CA LYS A 674 -29.45 -3.29 -16.56
C LYS A 674 -28.73 -2.54 -15.44
N LYS A 675 -29.41 -1.60 -14.77
CA LYS A 675 -28.81 -0.68 -13.80
C LYS A 675 -28.82 -1.15 -12.35
N GLY A 676 -29.46 -2.27 -12.09
CA GLY A 676 -29.80 -2.68 -10.74
C GLY A 676 -30.78 -1.69 -10.07
N LYS A 677 -31.72 -2.19 -9.34
CA LYS A 677 -32.73 -1.38 -8.66
C LYS A 677 -33.14 -1.97 -7.33
N TRP A 678 -33.63 -1.12 -6.46
CA TRP A 678 -34.27 -1.58 -5.26
C TRP A 678 -35.66 -2.10 -5.59
N VAL A 679 -35.90 -3.38 -5.30
CA VAL A 679 -37.17 -4.04 -5.55
C VAL A 679 -37.97 -4.16 -4.25
N TYR A 680 -39.24 -3.80 -4.31
CA TYR A 680 -40.15 -4.01 -3.21
C TYR A 680 -40.33 -5.50 -2.94
N LYS A 681 -40.15 -5.93 -1.67
CA LYS A 681 -40.45 -7.32 -1.29
C LYS A 681 -41.58 -7.48 -0.34
N LYS A 682 -41.58 -6.80 0.81
CA LYS A 682 -42.66 -6.88 1.82
C LYS A 682 -42.48 -5.75 2.87
N ARG A 683 -43.54 -5.51 3.65
CA ARG A 683 -43.45 -4.65 4.83
C ARG A 683 -43.10 -5.47 6.06
N GLY A 684 -42.52 -4.83 7.10
CA GLY A 684 -42.27 -5.48 8.36
C GLY A 684 -41.17 -4.80 9.21
N LEU A 685 -41.02 -5.28 10.41
CA LEU A 685 -40.01 -4.84 11.34
C LEU A 685 -38.77 -5.73 11.23
N GLN A 686 -37.82 -5.29 10.44
CA GLN A 686 -36.56 -6.02 10.19
C GLN A 686 -35.44 -5.61 11.14
N VAL A 687 -35.48 -4.41 11.66
CA VAL A 687 -34.41 -3.83 12.49
C VAL A 687 -35.01 -2.85 13.47
N LEU A 688 -34.50 -2.90 14.71
CA LEU A 688 -34.85 -1.99 15.77
C LEU A 688 -33.58 -1.29 16.28
N ALA A 689 -33.63 0.02 16.54
CA ALA A 689 -32.57 0.77 17.18
C ALA A 689 -32.72 0.64 18.69
N ILE A 690 -31.58 0.54 19.39
CA ILE A 690 -31.54 0.56 20.84
C ILE A 690 -30.71 1.78 21.25
N PRO A 691 -31.32 2.78 21.92
CA PRO A 691 -30.60 3.97 22.37
C PRO A 691 -29.62 3.66 23.50
N SER A 692 -28.69 4.60 23.76
CA SER A 692 -27.61 4.42 24.73
C SER A 692 -28.11 4.13 26.18
N ASN A 693 -29.27 4.68 26.53
CA ASN A 693 -29.90 4.56 27.86
C ASN A 693 -30.85 3.37 28.03
N SER A 694 -30.98 2.50 27.03
CA SER A 694 -31.96 1.40 27.05
C SER A 694 -31.32 0.05 26.81
N ARG A 695 -32.04 -1.02 27.18
CA ARG A 695 -31.77 -2.42 26.87
C ARG A 695 -32.66 -2.86 25.71
N ILE A 696 -32.42 -4.05 25.16
CA ILE A 696 -33.34 -4.65 24.22
C ILE A 696 -34.65 -4.93 24.98
N PRO A 697 -35.81 -4.41 24.53
CA PRO A 697 -37.08 -4.62 25.23
C PRO A 697 -37.44 -6.10 25.32
N GLU A 698 -38.04 -6.52 26.44
CA GLU A 698 -38.41 -7.92 26.65
C GLU A 698 -39.37 -8.47 25.56
N TRP A 699 -40.30 -7.65 25.08
CA TRP A 699 -41.20 -8.02 24.02
C TRP A 699 -40.46 -8.34 22.69
N ALA A 700 -39.31 -7.74 22.48
CA ALA A 700 -38.53 -7.89 21.24
C ALA A 700 -37.66 -9.16 21.23
N LEU A 701 -37.26 -9.67 22.39
CA LEU A 701 -36.34 -10.80 22.52
C LEU A 701 -36.77 -12.06 21.75
N PRO A 702 -38.05 -12.49 21.77
CA PRO A 702 -38.52 -13.68 21.01
C PRO A 702 -38.36 -13.51 19.50
N PHE A 703 -38.30 -12.28 19.00
CA PHE A 703 -38.27 -11.96 17.57
C PHE A 703 -36.88 -11.57 17.07
N VAL A 704 -35.87 -11.59 17.92
CA VAL A 704 -34.49 -11.32 17.49
C VAL A 704 -33.99 -12.41 16.56
N ASP A 705 -33.40 -12.02 15.44
CA ASP A 705 -32.67 -12.94 14.56
C ASP A 705 -31.27 -13.19 15.13
N TYR A 706 -31.18 -14.08 16.12
CA TYR A 706 -29.93 -14.41 16.79
C TYR A 706 -28.84 -14.87 15.83
N ASN A 707 -29.17 -15.69 14.83
CA ASN A 707 -28.22 -16.21 13.86
C ASN A 707 -27.62 -15.08 13.01
N THR A 708 -28.48 -14.21 12.48
CA THR A 708 -28.01 -13.06 11.69
C THR A 708 -27.24 -12.08 12.59
N MET A 709 -27.64 -11.88 13.83
CA MET A 709 -26.91 -11.02 14.77
C MET A 709 -25.50 -11.54 15.05
N ILE A 710 -25.36 -12.80 15.44
CA ILE A 710 -24.05 -13.43 15.70
C ILE A 710 -23.17 -13.36 14.45
N ASN A 711 -23.72 -13.71 13.28
CA ASN A 711 -23.01 -13.63 12.01
C ASN A 711 -22.56 -12.20 11.70
N THR A 712 -23.41 -11.20 11.92
CA THR A 712 -23.08 -9.79 11.66
C THR A 712 -21.93 -9.32 12.55
N ILE A 713 -21.91 -9.74 13.82
CA ILE A 713 -20.87 -9.34 14.79
C ILE A 713 -19.55 -10.05 14.50
N ILE A 714 -19.57 -11.34 14.14
CA ILE A 714 -18.36 -12.15 13.94
C ILE A 714 -17.77 -12.01 12.53
N SER A 715 -18.60 -11.79 11.50
CA SER A 715 -18.13 -11.77 10.10
C SER A 715 -17.00 -10.78 9.81
N PRO A 716 -16.87 -9.63 10.46
CA PRO A 716 -15.74 -8.72 10.27
C PRO A 716 -14.38 -9.33 10.61
N PHE A 717 -14.33 -10.39 11.43
CA PHE A 717 -13.10 -11.09 11.81
C PHE A 717 -12.74 -12.25 10.87
N LYS A 718 -13.68 -12.79 10.09
CA LYS A 718 -13.44 -13.90 9.16
C LYS A 718 -12.22 -13.68 8.25
N PRO A 719 -12.00 -12.48 7.67
CA PRO A 719 -10.83 -12.21 6.83
C PRO A 719 -9.49 -12.40 7.53
N VAL A 720 -9.43 -12.32 8.87
CA VAL A 720 -8.21 -12.60 9.64
C VAL A 720 -7.90 -14.10 9.59
N LEU A 721 -8.90 -14.94 9.81
CA LEU A 721 -8.74 -16.40 9.76
C LEU A 721 -8.45 -16.92 8.35
N GLU A 722 -9.02 -16.28 7.32
CA GLU A 722 -8.77 -16.61 5.91
C GLU A 722 -7.31 -16.46 5.50
N ILE A 723 -6.57 -15.51 6.12
CA ILE A 723 -5.13 -15.35 5.90
C ILE A 723 -4.39 -16.65 6.24
N PHE A 724 -4.82 -17.33 7.30
CA PHE A 724 -4.22 -18.56 7.80
C PHE A 724 -4.86 -19.84 7.24
N GLY A 725 -5.56 -19.73 6.10
CA GLY A 725 -6.08 -20.86 5.36
C GLY A 725 -7.41 -21.42 5.86
N VAL A 726 -8.08 -20.76 6.81
CA VAL A 726 -9.43 -21.15 7.23
C VAL A 726 -10.42 -20.83 6.14
N LYS A 727 -11.08 -21.85 5.59
CA LYS A 727 -12.10 -21.69 4.55
C LYS A 727 -13.47 -21.60 5.20
N PHE A 728 -14.18 -20.52 4.96
CA PHE A 728 -15.61 -20.38 5.28
C PHE A 728 -16.41 -20.84 4.06
N SER A 729 -17.29 -21.84 4.24
CA SER A 729 -18.26 -22.17 3.17
C SER A 729 -19.13 -20.94 2.95
N GLU A 730 -19.23 -20.45 1.71
CA GLU A 730 -20.33 -19.58 1.34
C GLU A 730 -21.61 -20.34 1.67
N GLU A 731 -22.35 -19.88 2.67
CA GLU A 731 -23.65 -20.49 3.00
C GLU A 731 -24.50 -20.48 1.75
N GLY A 732 -24.91 -21.69 1.39
CA GLY A 732 -25.63 -22.03 0.19
C GLY A 732 -26.62 -20.99 -0.28
N LYS A 733 -26.26 -20.27 -1.30
CA LYS A 733 -27.19 -19.93 -2.34
C LYS A 733 -27.53 -21.25 -3.03
N THR A 734 -28.54 -21.95 -2.51
CA THR A 734 -29.16 -23.01 -3.29
C THR A 734 -29.61 -22.41 -4.62
N LYS A 735 -29.44 -23.15 -5.70
CA LYS A 735 -29.84 -22.74 -7.07
C LYS A 735 -31.30 -22.21 -7.17
N ASN A 736 -32.08 -22.32 -6.12
CA ASN A 736 -33.50 -21.97 -6.08
C ASN A 736 -33.87 -20.88 -5.05
N GLY A 737 -32.90 -20.12 -4.51
CA GLY A 737 -33.24 -18.93 -3.69
C GLY A 737 -33.93 -19.20 -2.34
N VAL A 738 -33.99 -20.45 -1.89
CA VAL A 738 -34.58 -20.81 -0.61
C VAL A 738 -33.44 -21.00 0.41
N SER A 739 -33.35 -20.07 1.35
CA SER A 739 -32.47 -20.20 2.54
C SER A 739 -32.95 -21.43 3.33
N ARG A 740 -32.12 -22.48 3.41
CA ARG A 740 -32.32 -23.53 4.40
C ARG A 740 -32.12 -22.92 5.77
N LYS A 741 -33.13 -22.94 6.62
CA LYS A 741 -33.04 -22.71 8.06
C LYS A 741 -32.01 -23.74 8.61
N THR A 742 -30.81 -23.32 8.88
CA THR A 742 -29.83 -24.13 9.61
C THR A 742 -29.88 -23.69 11.07
N ASN A 743 -30.24 -24.61 11.91
CA ASN A 743 -30.26 -24.42 13.36
C ASN A 743 -28.84 -24.13 13.87
N GLY A 744 -28.65 -22.93 14.38
CA GLY A 744 -27.69 -22.63 15.46
C GLY A 744 -26.19 -22.67 15.12
N LEU A 745 -25.47 -21.96 15.86
CA LEU A 745 -24.05 -21.93 16.31
C LEU A 745 -22.98 -22.80 15.59
N THR A 746 -23.32 -23.81 14.79
CA THR A 746 -22.39 -24.78 14.23
C THR A 746 -21.87 -24.45 12.82
N ASN A 747 -22.46 -23.47 12.12
CA ASN A 747 -22.20 -23.27 10.69
C ASN A 747 -21.21 -22.14 10.33
N ILE A 748 -20.67 -21.44 11.32
CA ILE A 748 -19.77 -20.29 11.05
C ILE A 748 -18.31 -20.75 10.90
N ILE A 749 -17.94 -21.79 11.61
CA ILE A 749 -16.60 -22.37 11.54
C ILE A 749 -16.74 -23.89 11.34
N LYS A 750 -16.69 -24.34 10.09
CA LYS A 750 -16.43 -25.76 9.82
C LYS A 750 -14.94 -26.00 9.89
N LEU A 751 -14.56 -26.87 10.82
CA LEU A 751 -13.20 -27.42 10.89
C LEU A 751 -12.93 -28.32 9.71
#